data_feb18835e33a6a669ba58b232ed2c030
#
_entry.id   feb18835e33a6a669ba58b232ed2c030
#
_cell.length_a   1.000
_cell.length_b   1.000
_cell.length_c   1.000
_cell.angle_alpha   90.00
_cell.angle_beta   90.00
_cell.angle_gamma   90.00
#
_symmetry.space_group_name_H-M   'P 1'
#
loop_
_entity.id
_entity.type
_entity.pdbx_description
1 polymer ?
#
loop_
_entity_poly.entity_id
_entity_poly.type
_entity_poly.pdbx_seq_one_letter_code
_entity_poly.pdbx_strand_id
1 'polypeptide(L)'
;MVLIAIAGESFGQGNPASDVAPRSPLQVATQLTPELLGMDRNQIVLSARRLRLFNGRGTVSIRDWSVTGFQTLQFPPIYARDYHFQLAFRDEKAKVLIQDLTADAHEKLTAGMNARDPLASNFASSRPFATLLQREHWQPNLYARTGTFHKKFNDTWVTFGIQTKTSVSADKDEIYLEVEIHNRNSEPLSLTVIPQQSAPSLAVEIPKVNTPAPTAAQHPDAFTLANSQVRVTAVSDLGEPLKDGWAWEIPPHASRTARFAIIPQEISSPAPAPYAPDLAERIARADHALRQRFEWASENLPRISTADQQLNELYYRSILSVLETRWERENFLVHPFYAVGTWLYTIAWDTSYASELLSMLDPKGLQEAFLTYLRSGLLNCTYIPWNGKAAEAWYAQDPFAKMRILQDYLRQTGDYAFLNRVENGATIYEWMKRMGAEVRKQRGRPDGLLDFGANSNNMLEIRTDGYTNVVAATNGMAAEYFQQVADWGRERHDPEAEQFAQWASQLKKSLNEELWNEQAGWFDNLFRDGSRQQVMSYHLFDILTTGTLSEHQQQRLVSHIREGEFLGPYGMYSIAKSDDVHWDLMDEDWGGGGQYTGMPLRIAESLYRLGYSEVGWDILARCGRWTERYPYVPQDAFTDSFTDLVEDMSLEIAAASGPQAILFGVFGLHPAMDGSLEISPAYHQELGEAKMAGYRFRGHTYDVALMPADYSVYKDGKFAGRNGYGVPMKFPKP
;
A
#
# COMPACT_ATOMS: atom_id res chain seq x y z
N MET A 1 -13.41 8.71 -25.31
CA MET A 1 -14.85 8.94 -25.45
C MET A 1 -15.48 7.56 -25.71
N VAL A 2 -15.80 6.86 -24.65
CA VAL A 2 -16.44 5.53 -24.70
C VAL A 2 -17.91 5.77 -24.36
N LEU A 3 -18.81 5.48 -25.32
CA LEU A 3 -20.25 5.57 -25.13
C LEU A 3 -20.69 4.50 -24.10
N ILE A 4 -21.25 4.94 -23.00
CA ILE A 4 -22.07 4.07 -22.14
C ILE A 4 -23.48 4.10 -22.71
N ALA A 5 -23.95 2.93 -23.16
CA ALA A 5 -25.33 2.74 -23.59
C ALA A 5 -26.23 2.71 -22.36
N ILE A 6 -27.04 3.74 -22.17
CA ILE A 6 -28.13 3.75 -21.20
C ILE A 6 -29.34 3.09 -21.87
N ALA A 7 -29.72 1.90 -21.39
CA ALA A 7 -30.99 1.28 -21.73
C ALA A 7 -32.11 1.96 -20.94
N GLY A 8 -32.95 2.72 -21.64
CA GLY A 8 -34.15 3.30 -21.06
C GLY A 8 -35.24 2.24 -20.93
N GLU A 9 -35.75 2.04 -19.72
CA GLU A 9 -36.98 1.30 -19.49
C GLU A 9 -38.16 2.25 -19.28
N SER A 10 -39.20 1.97 -20.02
CA SER A 10 -40.47 2.70 -20.07
C SER A 10 -41.28 2.52 -18.78
N PHE A 11 -41.84 3.63 -18.28
CA PHE A 11 -42.85 3.61 -17.22
C PHE A 11 -44.16 2.99 -17.68
N GLY A 12 -44.53 1.86 -17.09
CA GLY A 12 -45.85 1.26 -17.13
C GLY A 12 -46.61 1.48 -15.83
N GLN A 13 -47.81 2.04 -15.91
CA GLN A 13 -48.71 2.28 -14.79
C GLN A 13 -49.36 0.98 -14.27
N GLY A 14 -49.45 0.87 -12.93
CA GLY A 14 -50.61 0.36 -12.22
C GLY A 14 -50.65 -1.09 -11.76
N ASN A 15 -50.52 -1.34 -10.49
CA ASN A 15 -51.58 -1.85 -9.61
C ASN A 15 -51.10 -2.16 -8.16
N PRO A 16 -51.95 -2.26 -7.16
CA PRO A 16 -51.59 -2.09 -5.77
C PRO A 16 -51.24 -3.40 -5.05
N ALA A 17 -50.36 -3.24 -4.06
CA ALA A 17 -50.19 -4.09 -2.87
C ALA A 17 -50.06 -5.60 -3.09
N SER A 18 -48.84 -6.06 -3.30
CA SER A 18 -48.44 -7.39 -2.82
C SER A 18 -47.26 -7.21 -1.85
N ASP A 19 -47.35 -7.83 -0.69
CA ASP A 19 -46.28 -7.93 0.33
C ASP A 19 -45.04 -8.62 -0.28
N VAL A 20 -44.23 -7.86 -0.98
CA VAL A 20 -42.89 -8.28 -1.39
C VAL A 20 -41.96 -7.80 -0.30
N ALA A 21 -41.36 -8.76 0.44
CA ALA A 21 -40.29 -8.47 1.38
C ALA A 21 -39.27 -7.54 0.68
N PRO A 22 -38.86 -6.44 1.33
CA PRO A 22 -37.94 -5.49 0.71
C PRO A 22 -36.66 -6.22 0.33
N ARG A 23 -36.39 -6.34 -0.97
CA ARG A 23 -35.07 -6.73 -1.48
C ARG A 23 -34.07 -5.80 -0.82
N SER A 24 -32.94 -6.34 -0.33
CA SER A 24 -31.85 -5.52 0.19
C SER A 24 -31.63 -4.33 -0.77
N PRO A 25 -31.94 -3.09 -0.37
CA PRO A 25 -31.98 -1.98 -1.33
C PRO A 25 -30.60 -1.44 -1.69
N LEU A 26 -29.54 -2.00 -1.10
CA LEU A 26 -28.20 -1.51 -1.24
C LEU A 26 -27.38 -2.40 -2.18
N GLN A 27 -27.77 -2.53 -3.44
CA GLN A 27 -26.79 -2.92 -4.46
C GLN A 27 -25.79 -1.78 -4.58
N VAL A 28 -24.67 -1.93 -3.88
CA VAL A 28 -23.49 -1.12 -4.16
C VAL A 28 -22.94 -1.63 -5.49
N ALA A 29 -23.06 -0.82 -6.53
CA ALA A 29 -22.72 -1.21 -7.89
C ALA A 29 -21.20 -1.42 -8.08
N THR A 30 -20.38 -0.84 -7.20
CA THR A 30 -18.92 -0.85 -7.35
C THR A 30 -18.31 -2.10 -6.71
N GLN A 31 -17.93 -3.05 -7.55
CA GLN A 31 -17.09 -4.18 -7.15
C GLN A 31 -15.63 -3.79 -7.40
N LEU A 32 -14.75 -4.10 -6.46
CA LEU A 32 -13.32 -3.92 -6.64
C LEU A 32 -12.82 -4.88 -7.72
N THR A 33 -12.34 -4.33 -8.83
CA THR A 33 -11.75 -5.07 -9.95
C THR A 33 -10.45 -4.41 -10.41
N PRO A 34 -9.54 -5.13 -11.07
CA PRO A 34 -8.33 -4.52 -11.63
C PRO A 34 -8.64 -3.37 -12.61
N GLU A 35 -9.72 -3.49 -13.40
CA GLU A 35 -10.13 -2.49 -14.39
C GLU A 35 -10.59 -1.18 -13.74
N LEU A 36 -11.26 -1.26 -12.58
CA LEU A 36 -11.67 -0.08 -11.81
C LEU A 36 -10.48 0.81 -11.45
N LEU A 37 -9.32 0.19 -11.19
CA LEU A 37 -8.12 0.88 -10.72
C LEU A 37 -7.15 1.24 -11.85
N GLY A 38 -7.53 0.98 -13.11
CA GLY A 38 -6.71 1.28 -14.28
C GLY A 38 -6.44 2.77 -14.47
N MET A 39 -5.23 3.13 -14.91
CA MET A 39 -4.81 4.50 -15.20
C MET A 39 -3.97 4.54 -16.49
N ASP A 40 -4.15 5.60 -17.27
CA ASP A 40 -3.24 5.90 -18.36
C ASP A 40 -1.91 6.41 -17.80
N ARG A 41 -0.78 5.95 -18.37
CA ARG A 41 0.56 6.23 -17.82
C ARG A 41 0.87 7.73 -17.70
N ASN A 42 0.37 8.55 -18.63
CA ASN A 42 0.56 9.99 -18.61
C ASN A 42 -0.14 10.72 -17.46
N GLN A 43 -1.07 10.07 -16.78
CA GLN A 43 -1.74 10.56 -15.56
C GLN A 43 -0.93 10.26 -14.30
N ILE A 44 -0.03 9.25 -14.34
CA ILE A 44 0.69 8.77 -13.17
C ILE A 44 1.96 9.60 -12.93
N VAL A 45 2.12 10.12 -11.72
CA VAL A 45 3.29 10.91 -11.32
C VAL A 45 4.51 10.04 -10.98
N LEU A 46 4.31 8.84 -10.47
CA LEU A 46 5.39 7.95 -10.08
C LEU A 46 6.34 7.66 -11.25
N SER A 47 7.64 7.61 -10.96
CA SER A 47 8.65 7.19 -11.93
C SER A 47 8.38 5.75 -12.41
N ALA A 48 8.91 5.43 -13.60
CA ALA A 48 8.79 4.08 -14.15
C ALA A 48 9.38 2.98 -13.24
N ARG A 49 10.38 3.31 -12.43
CA ARG A 49 10.99 2.37 -11.48
C ARG A 49 10.07 2.05 -10.30
N ARG A 50 9.11 2.92 -9.97
CA ARG A 50 8.18 2.78 -8.85
C ARG A 50 6.84 2.21 -9.26
N LEU A 51 6.48 2.33 -10.54
CA LEU A 51 5.26 1.72 -11.07
C LEU A 51 5.52 0.23 -11.34
N ARG A 52 4.88 -0.63 -10.56
CA ARG A 52 5.16 -2.08 -10.53
C ARG A 52 3.99 -2.92 -11.01
N LEU A 53 4.33 -4.17 -11.38
CA LEU A 53 3.39 -5.29 -11.55
C LEU A 53 3.68 -6.33 -10.48
N PHE A 54 2.64 -6.84 -9.84
CA PHE A 54 2.74 -7.77 -8.73
C PHE A 54 1.53 -8.68 -8.66
N ASN A 55 1.72 -9.94 -8.31
CA ASN A 55 0.63 -10.91 -8.13
C ASN A 55 0.89 -11.86 -6.93
N GLY A 56 1.35 -11.31 -5.82
CA GLY A 56 1.57 -12.06 -4.57
C GLY A 56 2.87 -12.85 -4.48
N ARG A 57 3.63 -13.00 -5.58
CA ARG A 57 4.80 -13.87 -5.61
C ARG A 57 6.10 -13.18 -6.04
N GLY A 58 6.00 -12.28 -6.99
CA GLY A 58 7.12 -11.55 -7.53
C GLY A 58 6.70 -10.22 -8.13
N THR A 59 7.66 -9.35 -8.40
CA THR A 59 7.38 -8.02 -8.95
C THR A 59 8.41 -7.63 -10.00
N VAL A 60 7.95 -6.84 -10.97
CA VAL A 60 8.78 -6.11 -11.94
C VAL A 60 8.35 -4.66 -12.01
N SER A 61 9.27 -3.77 -12.35
CA SER A 61 8.97 -2.37 -12.59
C SER A 61 8.70 -2.11 -14.07
N ILE A 62 7.85 -1.13 -14.34
CA ILE A 62 7.52 -0.67 -15.68
C ILE A 62 8.73 0.03 -16.31
N ARG A 63 8.81 -0.02 -17.64
CA ARG A 63 9.75 0.73 -18.47
C ARG A 63 8.97 1.53 -19.50
N ASP A 64 8.76 2.80 -19.22
CA ASP A 64 7.82 3.67 -19.94
C ASP A 64 8.33 4.23 -21.28
N TRP A 65 9.55 3.95 -21.68
CA TRP A 65 10.10 4.33 -23.00
C TRP A 65 10.21 3.16 -23.97
N SER A 66 9.64 2.00 -23.61
CA SER A 66 9.74 0.76 -24.38
C SER A 66 8.37 0.15 -24.62
N VAL A 67 8.12 -0.33 -25.83
CA VAL A 67 6.88 -1.04 -26.15
C VAL A 67 6.88 -2.46 -25.60
N THR A 68 8.06 -3.11 -25.53
CA THR A 68 8.19 -4.51 -25.11
C THR A 68 8.91 -4.71 -23.78
N GLY A 69 9.55 -3.65 -23.24
CA GLY A 69 10.48 -3.77 -22.14
C GLY A 69 9.85 -3.62 -20.75
N PHE A 70 10.55 -4.16 -19.78
CA PHE A 70 10.38 -3.92 -18.34
C PHE A 70 11.75 -3.93 -17.67
N GLN A 71 11.79 -3.52 -16.39
CA GLN A 71 13.04 -3.41 -15.64
C GLN A 71 12.84 -3.90 -14.23
N THR A 72 13.96 -4.08 -13.51
CA THR A 72 14.00 -4.55 -12.12
C THR A 72 13.18 -5.82 -11.94
N LEU A 73 13.72 -6.85 -11.39
CA LEU A 73 12.98 -8.03 -11.02
C LEU A 73 13.25 -8.41 -9.56
N GLN A 74 12.20 -8.81 -8.88
CA GLN A 74 12.26 -9.28 -7.51
C GLN A 74 11.37 -10.53 -7.38
N PHE A 75 12.01 -11.69 -7.30
CA PHE A 75 11.37 -12.98 -7.03
C PHE A 75 12.13 -13.64 -5.88
N PRO A 76 11.83 -13.29 -4.63
CA PRO A 76 12.65 -13.71 -3.50
C PRO A 76 12.97 -15.21 -3.50
N PRO A 77 14.24 -15.63 -3.33
CA PRO A 77 15.39 -14.79 -2.93
C PRO A 77 16.13 -14.10 -4.08
N ILE A 78 15.67 -14.20 -5.33
CA ILE A 78 16.32 -13.59 -6.50
C ILE A 78 15.93 -12.11 -6.57
N TYR A 79 16.95 -11.26 -6.73
CA TYR A 79 16.76 -9.83 -6.85
C TYR A 79 17.75 -9.22 -7.86
N ALA A 80 17.27 -8.37 -8.78
CA ALA A 80 18.09 -7.64 -9.73
C ALA A 80 17.52 -6.23 -9.98
N ARG A 81 18.13 -5.22 -9.33
CA ARG A 81 17.70 -3.80 -9.40
C ARG A 81 17.87 -3.20 -10.79
N ASP A 82 19.01 -3.50 -11.43
CA ASP A 82 19.37 -2.94 -12.72
C ASP A 82 19.18 -3.93 -13.87
N TYR A 83 18.22 -4.85 -13.70
CA TYR A 83 17.81 -5.75 -14.76
C TYR A 83 16.97 -4.99 -15.80
N HIS A 84 17.24 -5.24 -17.07
CA HIS A 84 16.45 -4.73 -18.18
C HIS A 84 16.15 -5.86 -19.16
N PHE A 85 14.92 -5.90 -19.63
CA PHE A 85 14.46 -6.80 -20.68
C PHE A 85 13.74 -6.02 -21.78
N GLN A 86 13.92 -6.44 -23.02
CA GLN A 86 13.12 -6.03 -24.17
C GLN A 86 13.21 -7.07 -25.28
N LEU A 87 12.31 -6.98 -26.28
CA LEU A 87 12.40 -7.72 -27.52
C LEU A 87 12.90 -6.82 -28.65
N ALA A 88 13.79 -7.35 -29.49
CA ALA A 88 14.14 -6.79 -30.78
C ALA A 88 13.58 -7.71 -31.88
N PHE A 89 13.36 -7.14 -33.07
CA PHE A 89 12.80 -7.83 -34.21
C PHE A 89 13.73 -7.63 -35.40
N ARG A 90 14.26 -8.72 -35.93
CA ARG A 90 15.06 -8.67 -37.17
C ARG A 90 14.16 -9.07 -38.33
N ASP A 91 13.92 -8.14 -39.27
CA ASP A 91 13.27 -8.47 -40.53
C ASP A 91 14.21 -9.33 -41.38
N GLU A 92 13.80 -10.56 -41.67
CA GLU A 92 14.67 -11.53 -42.37
C GLU A 92 14.86 -11.22 -43.84
N LYS A 93 13.93 -10.52 -44.48
CA LYS A 93 14.03 -10.10 -45.88
C LYS A 93 14.97 -8.88 -46.02
N ALA A 94 14.73 -7.87 -45.24
CA ALA A 94 15.48 -6.61 -45.26
C ALA A 94 16.82 -6.69 -44.46
N LYS A 95 17.00 -7.70 -43.64
CA LYS A 95 18.12 -7.84 -42.69
C LYS A 95 18.28 -6.65 -41.75
N VAL A 96 17.18 -6.02 -41.37
CA VAL A 96 17.11 -4.82 -40.51
C VAL A 96 16.73 -5.22 -39.11
N LEU A 97 17.49 -4.78 -38.11
CA LEU A 97 17.14 -4.88 -36.71
C LEU A 97 16.25 -3.71 -36.30
N ILE A 98 15.06 -4.05 -35.85
CA ILE A 98 14.04 -3.13 -35.33
C ILE A 98 13.97 -3.36 -33.83
N GLN A 99 14.23 -2.35 -33.02
CA GLN A 99 14.31 -2.49 -31.57
C GLN A 99 13.84 -1.23 -30.85
N ASP A 100 13.51 -1.42 -29.59
CA ASP A 100 13.28 -0.34 -28.65
C ASP A 100 14.58 0.40 -28.32
N LEU A 101 14.44 1.52 -27.65
CA LEU A 101 15.54 2.22 -27.01
C LEU A 101 16.17 1.31 -25.95
N THR A 102 17.49 1.11 -26.01
CA THR A 102 18.20 0.38 -24.96
C THR A 102 18.32 1.24 -23.70
N ALA A 103 18.50 0.60 -22.53
CA ALA A 103 18.68 1.32 -21.26
C ALA A 103 19.84 2.33 -21.34
N ASP A 104 21.00 1.91 -21.85
CA ASP A 104 22.18 2.78 -22.05
C ASP A 104 21.89 3.95 -22.99
N ALA A 105 21.17 3.71 -24.09
CA ALA A 105 20.83 4.76 -25.03
C ALA A 105 19.78 5.74 -24.44
N HIS A 106 18.84 5.25 -23.63
CA HIS A 106 17.88 6.09 -22.92
C HIS A 106 18.59 6.97 -21.89
N GLU A 107 19.50 6.42 -21.10
CA GLU A 107 20.26 7.17 -20.10
C GLU A 107 21.09 8.29 -20.75
N LYS A 108 21.78 7.99 -21.83
CA LYS A 108 22.53 9.00 -22.60
C LYS A 108 21.64 10.09 -23.17
N LEU A 109 20.47 9.72 -23.69
CA LEU A 109 19.51 10.69 -24.22
C LEU A 109 18.98 11.60 -23.11
N THR A 110 18.60 11.03 -21.97
CA THR A 110 18.09 11.78 -20.82
C THR A 110 19.16 12.72 -20.23
N ALA A 111 20.38 12.25 -20.10
CA ALA A 111 21.52 13.07 -19.66
C ALA A 111 21.77 14.26 -20.61
N GLY A 112 21.74 14.02 -21.92
CA GLY A 112 21.86 15.10 -22.93
C GLY A 112 20.73 16.12 -22.86
N MET A 113 19.50 15.68 -22.66
CA MET A 113 18.34 16.58 -22.49
C MET A 113 18.47 17.43 -21.22
N ASN A 114 18.88 16.83 -20.11
CA ASN A 114 19.08 17.54 -18.85
C ASN A 114 20.23 18.54 -18.89
N ALA A 115 21.29 18.25 -19.68
CA ALA A 115 22.40 19.15 -19.89
C ALA A 115 22.10 20.37 -20.78
N ARG A 116 20.85 20.49 -21.28
CA ARG A 116 20.44 21.53 -22.24
C ARG A 116 21.36 21.59 -23.48
N ASP A 117 21.85 20.44 -23.92
CA ASP A 117 22.68 20.35 -25.12
C ASP A 117 21.84 20.68 -26.37
N PRO A 118 22.18 21.74 -27.13
CA PRO A 118 21.50 22.06 -28.38
C PRO A 118 21.57 20.91 -29.41
N LEU A 119 22.54 20.02 -29.28
CA LEU A 119 22.68 18.81 -30.12
C LEU A 119 21.67 17.73 -29.76
N ALA A 120 21.09 17.75 -28.58
CA ALA A 120 20.02 16.82 -28.19
C ALA A 120 18.79 16.96 -29.12
N SER A 121 18.55 18.16 -29.67
CA SER A 121 17.50 18.39 -30.68
C SER A 121 17.77 17.65 -32.00
N ASN A 122 19.02 17.39 -32.34
CA ASN A 122 19.41 16.64 -33.53
C ASN A 122 19.26 15.13 -33.36
N PHE A 123 19.10 14.65 -32.15
CA PHE A 123 18.84 13.24 -31.84
C PHE A 123 17.53 12.75 -32.50
N ALA A 124 16.57 13.63 -32.67
CA ALA A 124 15.31 13.31 -33.31
C ALA A 124 15.46 12.98 -34.83
N SER A 125 16.48 13.52 -35.50
CA SER A 125 16.71 13.31 -36.94
C SER A 125 17.57 12.08 -37.24
N SER A 126 18.36 11.58 -36.27
CA SER A 126 19.26 10.43 -36.42
C SER A 126 18.85 9.21 -35.61
N ARG A 127 17.53 9.05 -35.35
CA ARG A 127 17.03 7.96 -34.49
C ARG A 127 17.57 6.59 -34.88
N PRO A 128 18.43 5.97 -34.08
CA PRO A 128 18.87 4.59 -34.30
C PRO A 128 17.76 3.59 -33.94
N PHE A 129 16.64 4.10 -33.36
CA PHE A 129 15.51 3.31 -32.87
C PHE A 129 14.34 3.41 -33.84
N ALA A 130 13.57 2.34 -33.88
CA ALA A 130 12.42 2.25 -34.76
C ALA A 130 11.07 2.29 -34.02
N THR A 131 11.10 2.32 -32.68
CA THR A 131 9.88 2.29 -31.86
C THR A 131 9.22 3.66 -31.74
N LEU A 132 7.91 3.68 -31.95
CA LEU A 132 7.05 4.82 -31.66
C LEU A 132 5.97 4.37 -30.68
N LEU A 133 6.23 4.57 -29.41
CA LEU A 133 5.25 4.32 -28.35
C LEU A 133 4.09 5.32 -28.46
N GLN A 134 2.86 4.84 -28.44
CA GLN A 134 1.65 5.65 -28.68
C GLN A 134 0.74 5.76 -27.47
N ARG A 135 0.54 4.65 -26.76
CA ARG A 135 -0.31 4.58 -25.56
C ARG A 135 0.27 3.60 -24.57
N GLU A 136 0.04 3.90 -23.30
CA GLU A 136 0.41 3.08 -22.16
C GLU A 136 -0.74 3.11 -21.16
N HIS A 137 -1.15 1.94 -20.70
CA HIS A 137 -2.21 1.79 -19.72
C HIS A 137 -1.76 0.79 -18.65
N TRP A 138 -1.83 1.21 -17.41
CA TRP A 138 -1.51 0.38 -16.24
C TRP A 138 -2.79 -0.07 -15.54
N GLN A 139 -2.79 -1.30 -15.10
CA GLN A 139 -3.74 -1.87 -14.13
C GLN A 139 -2.95 -2.70 -13.12
N PRO A 140 -3.51 -3.05 -11.96
CA PRO A 140 -2.90 -4.03 -11.07
C PRO A 140 -2.49 -5.28 -11.83
N ASN A 141 -1.21 -5.63 -11.75
CA ASN A 141 -0.56 -6.74 -12.47
C ASN A 141 -0.74 -6.76 -14.01
N LEU A 142 -1.05 -5.64 -14.64
CA LEU A 142 -1.11 -5.56 -16.10
C LEU A 142 -0.58 -4.22 -16.60
N TYR A 143 0.36 -4.27 -17.56
CA TYR A 143 0.79 -3.10 -18.30
C TYR A 143 0.60 -3.30 -19.79
N ALA A 144 -0.37 -2.59 -20.36
CA ALA A 144 -0.71 -2.64 -21.77
C ALA A 144 -0.10 -1.45 -22.52
N ARG A 145 0.49 -1.71 -23.69
CA ARG A 145 1.13 -0.71 -24.52
C ARG A 145 0.75 -0.90 -25.98
N THR A 146 0.66 0.20 -26.71
CA THR A 146 0.55 0.19 -28.17
C THR A 146 1.62 1.07 -28.78
N GLY A 147 2.10 0.66 -29.93
CA GLY A 147 3.13 1.40 -30.61
C GLY A 147 3.26 1.00 -32.07
N THR A 148 4.28 1.53 -32.71
CA THR A 148 4.66 1.20 -34.06
C THR A 148 6.17 0.99 -34.12
N PHE A 149 6.60 -0.15 -34.64
CA PHE A 149 7.96 -0.28 -35.11
C PHE A 149 8.03 0.19 -36.55
N HIS A 150 9.04 1.00 -36.86
CA HIS A 150 9.17 1.65 -38.14
C HIS A 150 10.63 1.93 -38.47
N LYS A 151 11.14 1.35 -39.55
CA LYS A 151 12.52 1.55 -40.00
C LYS A 151 12.62 1.54 -41.52
N LYS A 152 13.37 2.49 -42.05
CA LYS A 152 13.73 2.53 -43.48
C LYS A 152 14.93 1.64 -43.73
N PHE A 153 14.84 0.81 -44.77
CA PHE A 153 15.92 0.00 -45.26
C PHE A 153 16.05 0.25 -46.76
N ASN A 154 17.22 0.73 -47.20
CA ASN A 154 17.35 1.30 -48.54
C ASN A 154 16.23 2.31 -48.81
N ASP A 155 15.37 2.10 -49.77
CA ASP A 155 14.25 2.96 -50.06
C ASP A 155 12.88 2.38 -49.59
N THR A 156 12.88 1.27 -48.90
CA THR A 156 11.68 0.59 -48.41
C THR A 156 11.52 0.77 -46.89
N TRP A 157 10.32 1.13 -46.48
CA TRP A 157 9.93 1.17 -45.07
C TRP A 157 9.37 -0.18 -44.62
N VAL A 158 9.91 -0.74 -43.55
CA VAL A 158 9.33 -1.87 -42.83
C VAL A 158 8.53 -1.30 -41.66
N THR A 159 7.24 -1.53 -41.68
CA THR A 159 6.34 -0.92 -40.69
C THR A 159 5.33 -1.94 -40.20
N PHE A 160 5.16 -2.03 -38.88
CA PHE A 160 4.10 -2.80 -38.27
C PHE A 160 3.60 -2.15 -36.98
N GLY A 161 2.30 -2.29 -36.70
CA GLY A 161 1.72 -1.96 -35.42
C GLY A 161 2.04 -3.05 -34.39
N ILE A 162 2.22 -2.67 -33.12
CA ILE A 162 2.48 -3.59 -32.02
C ILE A 162 1.57 -3.25 -30.83
N GLN A 163 1.02 -4.29 -30.22
CA GLN A 163 0.36 -4.20 -28.92
C GLN A 163 1.05 -5.18 -27.98
N THR A 164 1.27 -4.78 -26.74
CA THR A 164 1.88 -5.64 -25.73
C THR A 164 1.13 -5.60 -24.43
N LYS A 165 1.16 -6.72 -23.69
CA LYS A 165 0.68 -6.84 -22.32
C LYS A 165 1.74 -7.54 -21.49
N THR A 166 2.14 -6.92 -20.40
CA THR A 166 3.08 -7.49 -19.44
C THR A 166 2.35 -7.79 -18.13
N SER A 167 2.61 -8.96 -17.54
CA SER A 167 2.06 -9.36 -16.24
C SER A 167 3.01 -10.30 -15.50
N VAL A 168 2.76 -10.54 -14.20
CA VAL A 168 3.55 -11.41 -13.34
C VAL A 168 2.70 -12.60 -12.89
N SER A 169 3.28 -13.79 -12.85
CA SER A 169 2.62 -15.01 -12.40
C SER A 169 2.35 -15.01 -10.88
N ALA A 170 1.25 -15.65 -10.47
CA ALA A 170 0.94 -15.88 -9.05
C ALA A 170 1.48 -17.22 -8.52
N ASP A 171 1.70 -18.20 -9.40
CA ASP A 171 2.04 -19.58 -9.04
C ASP A 171 3.48 -19.98 -9.38
N LYS A 172 4.18 -19.14 -10.18
CA LYS A 172 5.56 -19.39 -10.63
C LYS A 172 6.40 -18.14 -10.59
N ASP A 173 7.71 -18.30 -10.60
CA ASP A 173 8.65 -17.20 -10.77
C ASP A 173 8.79 -16.89 -12.28
N GLU A 174 7.74 -16.27 -12.84
CA GLU A 174 7.63 -15.98 -14.27
C GLU A 174 7.05 -14.59 -14.50
N ILE A 175 7.57 -13.88 -15.49
CA ILE A 175 7.03 -12.63 -16.04
C ILE A 175 6.52 -12.96 -17.44
N TYR A 176 5.32 -12.57 -17.75
CA TYR A 176 4.71 -12.80 -19.04
C TYR A 176 4.67 -11.55 -19.90
N LEU A 177 4.94 -11.73 -21.19
CA LEU A 177 4.78 -10.71 -22.22
C LEU A 177 3.99 -11.30 -23.39
N GLU A 178 2.76 -10.82 -23.58
CA GLU A 178 1.97 -11.09 -24.76
C GLU A 178 2.20 -9.98 -25.79
N VAL A 179 2.52 -10.35 -27.02
CA VAL A 179 2.82 -9.42 -28.11
C VAL A 179 1.94 -9.74 -29.31
N GLU A 180 1.14 -8.75 -29.73
CA GLU A 180 0.38 -8.83 -30.99
C GLU A 180 1.03 -7.88 -32.00
N ILE A 181 1.37 -8.40 -33.18
CA ILE A 181 1.86 -7.60 -34.31
C ILE A 181 0.82 -7.57 -35.40
N HIS A 182 0.50 -6.36 -35.86
CA HIS A 182 -0.29 -6.11 -37.06
C HIS A 182 0.63 -5.74 -38.22
N ASN A 183 0.76 -6.63 -39.19
CA ASN A 183 1.54 -6.39 -40.39
C ASN A 183 0.81 -5.36 -41.29
N ARG A 184 1.40 -4.18 -41.47
CA ARG A 184 0.85 -3.11 -42.32
C ARG A 184 1.38 -3.14 -43.76
N ASN A 185 2.22 -4.11 -44.08
CA ASN A 185 2.81 -4.25 -45.40
C ASN A 185 1.92 -5.12 -46.30
N SER A 186 2.06 -4.96 -47.63
CA SER A 186 1.37 -5.77 -48.65
C SER A 186 2.01 -7.16 -48.83
N GLU A 187 3.13 -7.44 -48.17
CA GLU A 187 3.86 -8.70 -48.22
C GLU A 187 3.91 -9.35 -46.83
N PRO A 188 4.16 -10.66 -46.74
CA PRO A 188 4.42 -11.32 -45.46
C PRO A 188 5.60 -10.67 -44.73
N LEU A 189 5.46 -10.51 -43.42
CA LEU A 189 6.50 -10.01 -42.53
C LEU A 189 7.14 -11.21 -41.84
N SER A 190 8.39 -11.49 -42.21
CA SER A 190 9.20 -12.59 -41.64
C SER A 190 10.18 -12.03 -40.64
N LEU A 191 9.97 -12.30 -39.38
CA LEU A 191 10.76 -11.78 -38.27
C LEU A 191 11.54 -12.87 -37.56
N THR A 192 12.75 -12.54 -37.09
CA THR A 192 13.37 -13.21 -35.94
C THR A 192 13.18 -12.34 -34.71
N VAL A 193 12.52 -12.87 -33.70
CA VAL A 193 12.30 -12.20 -32.41
C VAL A 193 13.46 -12.53 -31.50
N ILE A 194 14.18 -11.52 -31.05
CA ILE A 194 15.43 -11.63 -30.30
C ILE A 194 15.24 -11.06 -28.89
N PRO A 195 15.34 -11.88 -27.83
CA PRO A 195 15.31 -11.37 -26.47
C PRO A 195 16.59 -10.60 -26.17
N GLN A 196 16.45 -9.42 -25.63
CA GLN A 196 17.58 -8.61 -25.16
C GLN A 196 17.46 -8.44 -23.65
N GLN A 197 18.45 -8.93 -22.94
CA GLN A 197 18.54 -8.85 -21.50
C GLN A 197 19.84 -8.18 -21.09
N SER A 198 19.81 -7.41 -20.01
CA SER A 198 21.05 -6.88 -19.42
C SER A 198 20.87 -6.68 -17.92
N ALA A 199 21.92 -6.94 -17.18
CA ALA A 199 22.05 -6.56 -15.78
C ALA A 199 23.54 -6.45 -15.45
N PRO A 200 24.00 -5.45 -14.69
CA PRO A 200 25.37 -5.40 -14.18
C PRO A 200 25.67 -6.61 -13.28
N SER A 201 24.67 -7.03 -12.50
CA SER A 201 24.77 -8.18 -11.60
C SER A 201 23.40 -8.81 -11.36
N LEU A 202 23.44 -10.09 -11.00
CA LEU A 202 22.31 -10.83 -10.47
C LEU A 202 22.65 -11.30 -9.05
N ALA A 203 21.65 -11.37 -8.17
CA ALA A 203 21.89 -11.77 -6.78
C ALA A 203 20.80 -12.72 -6.26
N VAL A 204 21.21 -13.60 -5.36
CA VAL A 204 20.35 -14.21 -4.37
C VAL A 204 20.48 -13.33 -3.13
N GLU A 205 19.44 -12.57 -2.82
CA GLU A 205 19.46 -11.59 -1.73
C GLU A 205 18.31 -11.85 -0.77
N ILE A 206 18.63 -12.01 0.50
CA ILE A 206 17.67 -12.04 1.59
C ILE A 206 17.90 -10.75 2.40
N PRO A 207 16.96 -9.80 2.41
CA PRO A 207 17.10 -8.56 3.14
C PRO A 207 17.50 -8.79 4.61
N LYS A 208 18.44 -8.00 5.11
CA LYS A 208 18.92 -8.06 6.50
C LYS A 208 19.56 -9.41 6.92
N VAL A 209 19.98 -10.23 5.96
CA VAL A 209 20.75 -11.46 6.15
C VAL A 209 22.05 -11.34 5.38
N ASN A 210 23.15 -11.92 5.90
CA ASN A 210 24.40 -11.99 5.16
C ASN A 210 24.20 -12.84 3.91
N THR A 211 24.12 -12.20 2.76
CA THR A 211 24.02 -12.84 1.45
C THR A 211 25.35 -12.73 0.71
N PRO A 212 25.69 -13.68 -0.17
CA PRO A 212 26.86 -13.56 -1.02
C PRO A 212 26.78 -12.27 -1.86
N ALA A 213 27.91 -11.61 -2.08
CA ALA A 213 27.95 -10.44 -2.93
C ALA A 213 27.41 -10.77 -4.33
N PRO A 214 26.66 -9.86 -4.96
CA PRO A 214 26.20 -10.05 -6.33
C PRO A 214 27.41 -10.19 -7.27
N THR A 215 27.29 -11.09 -8.25
CA THR A 215 28.34 -11.31 -9.23
C THR A 215 27.91 -10.86 -10.63
N ALA A 216 28.90 -10.49 -11.47
CA ALA A 216 28.63 -10.04 -12.82
C ALA A 216 27.88 -11.09 -13.64
N ALA A 217 26.87 -10.62 -14.38
CA ALA A 217 26.08 -11.47 -15.26
C ALA A 217 26.73 -11.62 -16.64
N GLN A 218 26.52 -12.77 -17.27
CA GLN A 218 27.02 -13.12 -18.59
C GLN A 218 25.92 -13.75 -19.44
N HIS A 219 26.09 -13.77 -20.75
CA HIS A 219 25.18 -14.44 -21.67
C HIS A 219 25.77 -15.77 -22.11
N PRO A 220 25.44 -16.91 -21.52
CA PRO A 220 25.85 -18.22 -21.98
C PRO A 220 25.27 -18.57 -23.36
N ASP A 221 24.09 -18.03 -23.68
CA ASP A 221 23.42 -18.12 -24.99
C ASP A 221 22.55 -16.90 -25.25
N ALA A 222 21.85 -16.85 -26.39
CA ALA A 222 21.00 -15.72 -26.78
C ALA A 222 19.73 -15.53 -25.88
N PHE A 223 19.33 -16.56 -25.14
CA PHE A 223 18.08 -16.59 -24.37
C PHE A 223 18.30 -16.40 -22.88
N THR A 224 19.55 -16.50 -22.42
CA THR A 224 19.90 -16.61 -21.01
C THR A 224 20.88 -15.53 -20.58
N LEU A 225 20.58 -14.89 -19.45
CA LEU A 225 21.48 -14.08 -18.66
C LEU A 225 21.77 -14.82 -17.36
N ALA A 226 23.04 -15.06 -17.01
CA ALA A 226 23.37 -15.87 -15.85
C ALA A 226 24.67 -15.43 -15.17
N ASN A 227 24.81 -15.79 -13.91
CA ASN A 227 26.05 -15.76 -13.14
C ASN A 227 26.23 -17.09 -12.35
N SER A 228 27.08 -17.10 -11.34
CA SER A 228 27.30 -18.28 -10.50
C SER A 228 26.12 -18.65 -9.58
N GLN A 229 25.13 -17.79 -9.41
CA GLN A 229 24.02 -17.97 -8.47
C GLN A 229 22.65 -18.03 -9.15
N VAL A 230 22.44 -17.20 -10.17
CA VAL A 230 21.13 -16.94 -10.78
C VAL A 230 21.20 -17.05 -12.29
N ARG A 231 20.13 -17.54 -12.85
CA ARG A 231 19.86 -17.55 -14.29
C ARG A 231 18.50 -16.91 -14.55
N VAL A 232 18.42 -16.09 -15.62
CA VAL A 232 17.17 -15.55 -16.14
C VAL A 232 17.05 -15.98 -17.60
N THR A 233 16.04 -16.78 -17.93
CA THR A 233 15.86 -17.36 -19.26
C THR A 233 14.58 -16.85 -19.90
N ALA A 234 14.65 -16.42 -21.16
CA ALA A 234 13.50 -16.11 -22.00
C ALA A 234 13.02 -17.35 -22.76
N VAL A 235 11.71 -17.58 -22.74
CA VAL A 235 11.05 -18.68 -23.46
C VAL A 235 9.87 -18.16 -24.28
N SER A 236 9.42 -18.89 -25.31
CA SER A 236 8.30 -18.47 -26.19
C SER A 236 7.42 -19.63 -26.65
N ASP A 237 6.19 -19.31 -27.07
CA ASP A 237 5.27 -20.23 -27.75
C ASP A 237 5.45 -20.25 -29.29
N LEU A 238 6.39 -19.51 -29.83
CA LEU A 238 6.66 -19.42 -31.27
C LEU A 238 7.27 -20.70 -31.89
N GLY A 239 7.66 -21.69 -31.08
CA GLY A 239 8.26 -22.95 -31.52
C GLY A 239 9.73 -23.07 -31.10
N GLU A 240 10.43 -24.06 -31.71
CA GLU A 240 11.84 -24.26 -31.42
C GLU A 240 12.69 -23.04 -31.81
N PRO A 241 13.63 -22.63 -30.96
CA PRO A 241 14.41 -21.43 -31.21
C PRO A 241 15.44 -21.64 -32.35
N LEU A 242 15.72 -20.54 -33.03
CA LEU A 242 16.90 -20.39 -33.87
C LEU A 242 18.12 -20.13 -32.98
N LYS A 243 19.29 -19.91 -33.59
CA LYS A 243 20.54 -19.64 -32.86
C LYS A 243 20.45 -18.40 -31.92
N ASP A 244 19.69 -17.36 -32.33
CA ASP A 244 19.67 -16.05 -31.69
C ASP A 244 18.24 -15.51 -31.42
N GLY A 245 17.21 -16.31 -31.64
CA GLY A 245 15.79 -15.89 -31.43
C GLY A 245 14.79 -16.91 -31.92
N TRP A 246 13.56 -16.46 -32.13
CA TRP A 246 12.46 -17.29 -32.65
C TRP A 246 11.97 -16.75 -34.00
N ALA A 247 11.69 -17.65 -34.95
CA ALA A 247 11.08 -17.27 -36.21
C ALA A 247 9.58 -16.93 -36.04
N TRP A 248 9.15 -15.86 -36.68
CA TRP A 248 7.75 -15.42 -36.65
C TRP A 248 7.28 -14.90 -38.00
N GLU A 249 6.30 -15.56 -38.60
CA GLU A 249 5.74 -15.23 -39.91
C GLU A 249 4.36 -14.59 -39.74
N ILE A 250 4.15 -13.40 -40.30
CA ILE A 250 2.89 -12.66 -40.21
C ILE A 250 2.41 -12.32 -41.61
N PRO A 251 1.25 -12.87 -42.05
CA PRO A 251 0.70 -12.60 -43.39
C PRO A 251 0.44 -11.09 -43.61
N PRO A 252 0.34 -10.66 -44.89
CA PRO A 252 -0.02 -9.29 -45.22
C PRO A 252 -1.33 -8.87 -44.58
N HIS A 253 -1.36 -7.66 -44.01
CA HIS A 253 -2.53 -7.04 -43.40
C HIS A 253 -3.19 -7.89 -42.29
N ALA A 254 -2.49 -8.87 -41.75
CA ALA A 254 -2.96 -9.74 -40.65
C ALA A 254 -2.34 -9.36 -39.30
N SER A 255 -3.03 -9.73 -38.22
CA SER A 255 -2.48 -9.74 -36.87
C SER A 255 -2.15 -11.14 -36.42
N ARG A 256 -1.05 -11.27 -35.66
CA ARG A 256 -0.68 -12.50 -34.95
C ARG A 256 -0.15 -12.19 -33.58
N THR A 257 -0.44 -13.09 -32.64
CA THR A 257 0.00 -12.99 -31.25
C THR A 257 1.05 -14.05 -30.94
N ALA A 258 2.10 -13.64 -30.27
CA ALA A 258 3.13 -14.50 -29.68
C ALA A 258 3.23 -14.20 -28.18
N ARG A 259 3.65 -15.19 -27.40
CA ARG A 259 3.81 -15.09 -25.96
C ARG A 259 5.20 -15.45 -25.53
N PHE A 260 5.68 -14.73 -24.53
CA PHE A 260 7.00 -14.92 -23.95
C PHE A 260 6.87 -15.01 -22.45
N ALA A 261 7.74 -15.81 -21.83
CA ALA A 261 7.95 -15.77 -20.39
C ALA A 261 9.43 -15.55 -20.08
N ILE A 262 9.68 -14.77 -19.06
CA ILE A 262 11.02 -14.51 -18.51
C ILE A 262 11.06 -15.17 -17.15
N ILE A 263 11.96 -16.13 -16.97
CA ILE A 263 12.00 -17.07 -15.85
C ILE A 263 13.29 -16.88 -15.06
N PRO A 264 13.26 -16.15 -13.93
CA PRO A 264 14.37 -16.08 -12.99
C PRO A 264 14.44 -17.36 -12.15
N GLN A 265 15.63 -17.94 -12.01
CA GLN A 265 15.87 -19.17 -11.25
C GLN A 265 17.24 -19.15 -10.59
N GLU A 266 17.37 -19.90 -9.49
CA GLU A 266 18.70 -20.26 -9.00
C GLU A 266 19.43 -21.14 -10.01
N ILE A 267 20.74 -20.98 -10.13
CA ILE A 267 21.57 -21.70 -11.12
C ILE A 267 21.53 -23.22 -10.93
N SER A 268 21.28 -23.68 -9.71
CA SER A 268 21.11 -25.09 -9.34
C SER A 268 19.86 -25.75 -9.95
N SER A 269 18.85 -24.95 -10.30
CA SER A 269 17.60 -25.46 -10.90
C SER A 269 17.84 -25.89 -12.36
N PRO A 270 17.11 -26.86 -12.91
CA PRO A 270 17.18 -27.19 -14.34
C PRO A 270 16.84 -25.99 -15.22
N ALA A 271 17.60 -25.78 -16.29
CA ALA A 271 17.30 -24.73 -17.26
C ALA A 271 15.96 -25.00 -17.95
N PRO A 272 15.06 -24.00 -18.10
CA PRO A 272 13.84 -24.18 -18.84
C PRO A 272 14.14 -24.37 -20.34
N ALA A 273 13.31 -25.18 -21.03
CA ALA A 273 13.38 -25.26 -22.47
C ALA A 273 12.95 -23.92 -23.08
N PRO A 274 13.62 -23.44 -24.14
CA PRO A 274 13.26 -22.16 -24.78
C PRO A 274 11.88 -22.16 -25.46
N TYR A 275 11.30 -23.31 -25.73
CA TYR A 275 9.94 -23.49 -26.28
C TYR A 275 8.95 -23.87 -25.18
N ALA A 276 7.87 -23.08 -25.05
CA ALA A 276 6.81 -23.27 -24.07
C ALA A 276 5.44 -23.06 -24.70
N PRO A 277 4.80 -24.14 -25.20
CA PRO A 277 3.52 -24.04 -25.93
C PRO A 277 2.31 -23.70 -25.05
N ASP A 278 2.44 -23.80 -23.72
CA ASP A 278 1.37 -23.61 -22.75
C ASP A 278 1.31 -22.18 -22.17
N LEU A 279 2.04 -21.22 -22.75
CA LEU A 279 2.09 -19.84 -22.22
C LEU A 279 0.74 -19.14 -22.18
N ALA A 280 -0.15 -19.40 -23.16
CA ALA A 280 -1.50 -18.84 -23.14
C ALA A 280 -2.29 -19.26 -21.88
N GLU A 281 -2.17 -20.53 -21.49
CA GLU A 281 -2.82 -21.06 -20.28
C GLU A 281 -2.18 -20.49 -19.01
N ARG A 282 -0.85 -20.32 -18.99
CA ARG A 282 -0.15 -19.71 -17.84
C ARG A 282 -0.59 -18.28 -17.62
N ILE A 283 -0.69 -17.46 -18.68
CA ILE A 283 -1.17 -16.08 -18.62
C ILE A 283 -2.62 -16.02 -18.14
N ALA A 284 -3.49 -16.89 -18.65
CA ALA A 284 -4.89 -16.96 -18.21
C ALA A 284 -5.00 -17.34 -16.72
N ARG A 285 -4.16 -18.25 -16.22
CA ARG A 285 -4.10 -18.58 -14.78
C ARG A 285 -3.65 -17.39 -13.94
N ALA A 286 -2.67 -16.61 -14.40
CA ALA A 286 -2.19 -15.44 -13.68
C ALA A 286 -3.29 -14.36 -13.56
N ASP A 287 -4.05 -14.10 -14.64
CA ASP A 287 -5.19 -13.19 -14.61
C ASP A 287 -6.31 -13.71 -13.68
N HIS A 288 -6.61 -14.99 -13.75
CA HIS A 288 -7.62 -15.61 -12.88
C HIS A 288 -7.23 -15.50 -11.40
N ALA A 289 -5.98 -15.78 -11.05
CA ALA A 289 -5.49 -15.67 -9.68
C ALA A 289 -5.58 -14.22 -9.14
N LEU A 290 -5.27 -13.23 -9.99
CA LEU A 290 -5.47 -11.83 -9.63
C LEU A 290 -6.93 -11.51 -9.34
N ARG A 291 -7.85 -11.94 -10.23
CA ARG A 291 -9.30 -11.73 -10.02
C ARG A 291 -9.81 -12.38 -8.76
N GLN A 292 -9.40 -13.61 -8.46
CA GLN A 292 -9.73 -14.28 -7.20
C GLN A 292 -9.25 -13.51 -5.98
N ARG A 293 -8.08 -12.85 -6.04
CA ARG A 293 -7.56 -12.01 -4.97
C ARG A 293 -8.44 -10.78 -4.74
N PHE A 294 -8.92 -10.16 -5.80
CA PHE A 294 -9.84 -9.03 -5.73
C PHE A 294 -11.23 -9.44 -5.25
N GLU A 295 -11.73 -10.60 -5.71
CA GLU A 295 -12.98 -11.18 -5.23
C GLU A 295 -12.91 -11.48 -3.72
N TRP A 296 -11.83 -12.13 -3.28
CA TRP A 296 -11.59 -12.37 -1.86
C TRP A 296 -11.59 -11.08 -1.03
N ALA A 297 -10.95 -10.02 -1.48
CA ALA A 297 -10.98 -8.72 -0.80
C ALA A 297 -12.40 -8.15 -0.76
N SER A 298 -13.14 -8.21 -1.87
CA SER A 298 -14.53 -7.72 -1.98
C SER A 298 -15.52 -8.52 -1.15
N GLU A 299 -15.24 -9.79 -0.87
CA GLU A 299 -16.06 -10.64 0.00
C GLU A 299 -15.84 -10.37 1.49
N ASN A 300 -14.65 -9.91 1.87
CA ASN A 300 -14.26 -9.72 3.27
C ASN A 300 -14.31 -8.26 3.73
N LEU A 301 -14.25 -7.31 2.81
CA LEU A 301 -14.32 -5.89 3.11
C LEU A 301 -15.66 -5.29 2.68
N PRO A 302 -16.15 -4.27 3.39
CA PRO A 302 -17.31 -3.50 2.95
C PRO A 302 -17.06 -2.87 1.58
N ARG A 303 -18.11 -2.70 0.80
CA ARG A 303 -18.10 -1.96 -0.47
C ARG A 303 -18.76 -0.62 -0.26
N ILE A 304 -18.19 0.42 -0.84
CA ILE A 304 -18.76 1.78 -0.77
C ILE A 304 -19.13 2.30 -2.15
N SER A 305 -20.06 3.25 -2.18
CA SER A 305 -20.38 4.06 -3.34
C SER A 305 -20.86 5.42 -2.86
N THR A 306 -20.23 6.48 -3.30
CA THR A 306 -20.58 7.87 -2.98
C THR A 306 -20.57 8.71 -4.27
N ALA A 307 -21.11 9.92 -4.24
CA ALA A 307 -20.98 10.86 -5.34
C ALA A 307 -19.57 11.46 -5.42
N ASP A 308 -18.81 11.44 -4.33
CA ASP A 308 -17.41 11.88 -4.29
C ASP A 308 -16.49 10.81 -4.91
N GLN A 309 -16.03 11.09 -6.13
CA GLN A 309 -15.15 10.18 -6.86
C GLN A 309 -13.78 10.02 -6.18
N GLN A 310 -13.22 11.09 -5.61
CA GLN A 310 -11.90 11.05 -4.96
C GLN A 310 -11.94 10.19 -3.70
N LEU A 311 -13.04 10.25 -2.94
CA LEU A 311 -13.23 9.40 -1.77
C LEU A 311 -13.36 7.91 -2.15
N ASN A 312 -14.13 7.61 -3.22
CA ASN A 312 -14.24 6.24 -3.73
C ASN A 312 -12.85 5.72 -4.19
N GLU A 313 -12.10 6.52 -4.92
CA GLU A 313 -10.75 6.18 -5.38
C GLU A 313 -9.80 5.98 -4.18
N LEU A 314 -9.81 6.88 -3.18
CA LEU A 314 -9.01 6.74 -1.98
C LEU A 314 -9.29 5.41 -1.28
N TYR A 315 -10.56 5.05 -1.14
CA TYR A 315 -10.96 3.77 -0.53
C TYR A 315 -10.37 2.57 -1.28
N TYR A 316 -10.60 2.48 -2.58
CA TYR A 316 -10.22 1.30 -3.35
C TYR A 316 -8.71 1.23 -3.66
N ARG A 317 -8.03 2.36 -3.90
CA ARG A 317 -6.58 2.39 -4.10
C ARG A 317 -5.80 2.11 -2.82
N SER A 318 -6.32 2.50 -1.67
CA SER A 318 -5.76 2.11 -0.38
C SER A 318 -5.87 0.61 -0.14
N ILE A 319 -6.99 -0.02 -0.47
CA ILE A 319 -7.13 -1.48 -0.43
C ILE A 319 -6.14 -2.14 -1.40
N LEU A 320 -5.98 -1.61 -2.61
CA LEU A 320 -4.96 -2.09 -3.54
C LEU A 320 -3.56 -2.04 -2.92
N SER A 321 -3.17 -0.93 -2.28
CA SER A 321 -1.86 -0.81 -1.63
C SER A 321 -1.65 -1.94 -0.62
N VAL A 322 -2.66 -2.25 0.21
CA VAL A 322 -2.61 -3.37 1.16
C VAL A 322 -2.51 -4.72 0.45
N LEU A 323 -3.27 -4.95 -0.61
CA LEU A 323 -3.18 -6.19 -1.38
C LEU A 323 -1.80 -6.37 -2.02
N GLU A 324 -1.18 -5.29 -2.46
CA GLU A 324 0.15 -5.31 -3.06
C GLU A 324 1.30 -5.48 -2.05
N THR A 325 1.04 -5.38 -0.74
CA THR A 325 2.00 -5.74 0.31
C THR A 325 1.90 -7.21 0.74
N ARG A 326 0.87 -7.94 0.29
CA ARG A 326 0.60 -9.32 0.70
C ARG A 326 1.31 -10.33 -0.19
N TRP A 327 2.34 -10.98 0.34
CA TRP A 327 3.16 -11.99 -0.33
C TRP A 327 2.72 -13.41 0.05
N GLU A 328 2.69 -14.28 -0.95
CA GLU A 328 2.33 -15.70 -0.82
C GLU A 328 3.42 -16.56 -1.48
N ARG A 329 4.41 -16.93 -0.68
CA ARG A 329 5.55 -17.72 -1.15
C ARG A 329 5.83 -18.90 -0.22
N GLU A 330 6.02 -20.08 -0.80
CA GLU A 330 6.26 -21.32 -0.05
C GLU A 330 7.61 -21.34 0.65
N ASN A 331 8.58 -20.56 0.18
CA ASN A 331 9.90 -20.44 0.79
C ASN A 331 9.96 -19.42 1.95
N PHE A 332 8.84 -18.74 2.24
CA PHE A 332 8.73 -17.92 3.44
C PHE A 332 8.26 -18.78 4.61
N LEU A 333 8.87 -18.57 5.78
CA LEU A 333 8.38 -19.17 7.03
C LEU A 333 7.03 -18.57 7.43
N VAL A 334 6.87 -17.26 7.19
CA VAL A 334 5.64 -16.51 7.48
C VAL A 334 4.88 -16.31 6.17
N HIS A 335 3.72 -16.94 6.06
CA HIS A 335 2.83 -16.74 4.91
C HIS A 335 1.35 -16.89 5.31
N PRO A 336 0.45 -15.99 4.86
CA PRO A 336 0.81 -14.82 4.05
C PRO A 336 1.72 -13.88 4.83
N PHE A 337 2.62 -13.20 4.13
CA PHE A 337 3.49 -12.19 4.70
C PHE A 337 3.02 -10.81 4.22
N TYR A 338 2.73 -9.92 5.14
CA TYR A 338 2.43 -8.53 4.86
C TYR A 338 3.70 -7.69 5.03
N ALA A 339 4.25 -7.24 3.92
CA ALA A 339 5.40 -6.35 3.91
C ALA A 339 4.99 -4.93 4.35
N VAL A 340 5.94 -4.15 4.83
CA VAL A 340 5.70 -2.72 5.12
C VAL A 340 5.26 -1.98 3.85
N GLY A 341 5.92 -2.23 2.74
CA GLY A 341 5.64 -1.69 1.43
C GLY A 341 6.34 -2.52 0.35
N THR A 342 7.20 -1.88 -0.44
CA THR A 342 8.01 -2.57 -1.47
C THR A 342 9.15 -3.41 -0.88
N TRP A 343 9.54 -3.20 0.35
CA TRP A 343 10.60 -3.93 1.03
C TRP A 343 10.09 -5.22 1.68
N LEU A 344 10.93 -6.26 1.73
CA LEU A 344 10.58 -7.58 2.26
C LEU A 344 10.88 -7.70 3.76
N TYR A 345 10.46 -6.75 4.53
CA TYR A 345 10.34 -6.85 5.98
C TYR A 345 9.04 -6.15 6.41
N THR A 346 8.69 -6.27 7.67
CA THR A 346 7.50 -5.62 8.23
C THR A 346 7.84 -4.93 9.53
N ILE A 347 7.10 -3.88 9.85
CA ILE A 347 7.23 -3.09 11.07
C ILE A 347 5.88 -3.05 11.79
N ALA A 348 5.89 -3.26 13.10
CA ALA A 348 4.65 -3.27 13.88
C ALA A 348 3.95 -1.92 13.89
N TRP A 349 4.70 -0.82 13.83
CA TRP A 349 4.15 0.52 13.73
C TRP A 349 3.26 0.66 12.50
N ASP A 350 3.80 0.35 11.32
CA ASP A 350 3.10 0.43 10.04
C ASP A 350 1.91 -0.54 9.99
N THR A 351 2.10 -1.78 10.45
CA THR A 351 1.02 -2.77 10.53
C THR A 351 -0.11 -2.31 11.44
N SER A 352 0.19 -1.50 12.48
CA SER A 352 -0.83 -0.96 13.39
C SER A 352 -1.78 0.04 12.73
N TYR A 353 -1.37 0.66 11.64
CA TYR A 353 -2.27 1.50 10.81
C TYR A 353 -3.23 0.68 9.95
N ALA A 354 -2.91 -0.59 9.75
CA ALA A 354 -3.72 -1.50 8.94
C ALA A 354 -4.55 -2.49 9.78
N SER A 355 -4.40 -2.49 11.10
CA SER A 355 -4.91 -3.57 11.95
C SER A 355 -6.44 -3.68 11.96
N GLU A 356 -7.18 -2.61 11.90
CA GLU A 356 -8.65 -2.64 11.79
C GLU A 356 -9.09 -3.23 10.45
N LEU A 357 -8.48 -2.80 9.34
CA LEU A 357 -8.78 -3.33 8.00
C LEU A 357 -8.39 -4.80 7.89
N LEU A 358 -7.20 -5.17 8.35
CA LEU A 358 -6.72 -6.57 8.33
C LEU A 358 -7.54 -7.48 9.24
N SER A 359 -8.09 -6.96 10.33
CA SER A 359 -9.01 -7.71 11.20
C SER A 359 -10.31 -8.11 10.48
N MET A 360 -10.71 -7.38 9.45
CA MET A 360 -11.82 -7.73 8.57
C MET A 360 -11.36 -8.60 7.39
N LEU A 361 -10.29 -8.17 6.72
CA LEU A 361 -9.81 -8.78 5.47
C LEU A 361 -9.17 -10.15 5.71
N ASP A 362 -8.22 -10.24 6.64
CA ASP A 362 -7.42 -11.44 6.92
C ASP A 362 -7.09 -11.56 8.41
N PRO A 363 -8.07 -11.84 9.27
CA PRO A 363 -7.83 -11.91 10.72
C PRO A 363 -6.81 -12.99 11.11
N LYS A 364 -6.69 -14.07 10.32
CA LYS A 364 -5.68 -15.11 10.57
C LYS A 364 -4.28 -14.65 10.19
N GLY A 365 -4.13 -13.97 9.06
CA GLY A 365 -2.87 -13.37 8.65
C GLY A 365 -2.38 -12.32 9.65
N LEU A 366 -3.29 -11.47 10.16
CA LEU A 366 -2.96 -10.49 11.21
C LEU A 366 -2.55 -11.18 12.53
N GLN A 367 -3.23 -12.24 12.91
CA GLN A 367 -2.90 -13.04 14.09
C GLN A 367 -1.49 -13.63 13.99
N GLU A 368 -1.12 -14.21 12.84
CA GLU A 368 0.21 -14.77 12.62
C GLU A 368 1.30 -13.69 12.57
N ALA A 369 1.02 -12.54 11.97
CA ALA A 369 1.90 -11.38 12.00
C ALA A 369 2.17 -10.93 13.45
N PHE A 370 1.12 -10.77 14.25
CA PHE A 370 1.23 -10.41 15.66
C PHE A 370 2.08 -11.41 16.46
N LEU A 371 1.83 -12.71 16.29
CA LEU A 371 2.62 -13.76 16.97
C LEU A 371 4.08 -13.74 16.55
N THR A 372 4.36 -13.43 15.27
CA THR A 372 5.72 -13.33 14.77
C THR A 372 6.45 -12.12 15.36
N TYR A 373 5.75 -10.99 15.54
CA TYR A 373 6.30 -9.84 16.29
C TYR A 373 6.68 -10.22 17.72
N LEU A 374 5.87 -11.02 18.42
CA LEU A 374 6.21 -11.49 19.76
C LEU A 374 7.42 -12.44 19.76
N ARG A 375 7.49 -13.36 18.77
CA ARG A 375 8.61 -14.31 18.60
C ARG A 375 9.92 -13.62 18.26
N SER A 376 9.87 -12.52 17.51
CA SER A 376 11.06 -11.78 17.09
C SER A 376 11.75 -11.04 18.24
N GLY A 377 11.06 -10.77 19.34
CA GLY A 377 11.58 -10.16 20.55
C GLY A 377 10.60 -9.27 21.28
N LEU A 378 10.75 -9.17 22.60
CA LEU A 378 9.79 -8.47 23.47
C LEU A 378 9.55 -7.03 23.06
N LEU A 379 10.63 -6.25 22.86
CA LEU A 379 10.56 -4.85 22.43
C LEU A 379 10.88 -4.66 20.94
N ASN A 380 11.13 -5.75 20.23
CA ASN A 380 11.39 -5.67 18.79
C ASN A 380 10.09 -5.72 18.00
N CYS A 381 10.05 -5.00 16.88
CA CYS A 381 8.83 -4.78 16.11
C CYS A 381 8.95 -5.11 14.63
N THR A 382 10.09 -5.67 14.24
CA THR A 382 10.35 -5.99 12.84
C THR A 382 10.65 -7.47 12.69
N TYR A 383 10.29 -8.04 11.55
CA TYR A 383 10.76 -9.37 11.18
C TYR A 383 10.86 -9.51 9.66
N ILE A 384 11.67 -10.46 9.23
CA ILE A 384 11.80 -10.85 7.82
C ILE A 384 11.05 -12.17 7.56
N PRO A 385 10.50 -12.37 6.34
CA PRO A 385 9.61 -13.50 6.08
C PRO A 385 10.29 -14.88 6.11
N TRP A 386 11.59 -14.99 5.82
CA TRP A 386 12.29 -16.27 5.69
C TRP A 386 12.40 -17.06 6.99
N ASN A 387 12.56 -16.37 8.12
CA ASN A 387 12.86 -17.02 9.38
C ASN A 387 12.16 -16.38 10.59
N GLY A 388 11.36 -15.34 10.38
CA GLY A 388 10.66 -14.60 11.44
C GLY A 388 11.57 -13.83 12.40
N LYS A 389 12.89 -13.70 12.09
CA LYS A 389 13.82 -12.97 12.95
C LYS A 389 13.69 -11.46 12.76
N ALA A 390 14.05 -10.75 13.82
CA ALA A 390 14.12 -9.30 13.82
C ALA A 390 14.98 -8.76 12.67
N ALA A 391 14.53 -7.62 12.10
CA ALA A 391 15.25 -6.84 11.11
C ALA A 391 15.69 -5.52 11.74
N GLU A 392 16.47 -5.45 12.71
CA GLU A 392 17.23 -4.33 13.30
C GLU A 392 16.49 -3.06 13.76
N ALA A 393 15.35 -2.67 13.18
CA ALA A 393 14.65 -1.45 13.58
C ALA A 393 14.05 -1.58 14.98
N TRP A 394 14.18 -0.51 15.77
CA TRP A 394 13.56 -0.36 17.08
C TRP A 394 13.05 1.06 17.27
N TYR A 395 11.75 1.21 17.47
CA TYR A 395 11.12 2.49 17.77
C TYR A 395 10.49 2.47 19.17
N ALA A 396 10.42 3.63 19.78
CA ALA A 396 9.80 3.80 21.10
C ALA A 396 8.30 3.41 21.10
N GLN A 397 7.66 3.53 19.96
CA GLN A 397 6.23 3.28 19.74
C GLN A 397 5.89 1.80 19.55
N ASP A 398 6.85 0.93 19.29
CA ASP A 398 6.63 -0.47 18.92
C ASP A 398 5.80 -1.30 19.92
N PRO A 399 6.02 -1.19 21.25
CA PRO A 399 5.16 -1.87 22.21
C PRO A 399 3.70 -1.42 22.11
N PHE A 400 3.48 -0.14 21.83
CA PHE A 400 2.15 0.46 21.72
C PHE A 400 1.48 0.08 20.41
N ALA A 401 2.24 -0.02 19.32
CA ALA A 401 1.78 -0.56 18.05
C ALA A 401 1.29 -2.01 18.18
N LYS A 402 2.02 -2.88 18.90
CA LYS A 402 1.58 -4.26 19.18
C LYS A 402 0.28 -4.28 19.99
N MET A 403 0.13 -3.38 20.97
CA MET A 403 -1.12 -3.26 21.73
C MET A 403 -2.29 -2.89 20.82
N ARG A 404 -2.11 -1.91 19.95
CA ARG A 404 -3.11 -1.45 18.98
C ARG A 404 -3.54 -2.58 18.04
N ILE A 405 -2.59 -3.32 17.46
CA ILE A 405 -2.88 -4.49 16.61
C ILE A 405 -3.76 -5.49 17.35
N LEU A 406 -3.44 -5.78 18.61
CA LEU A 406 -4.18 -6.73 19.43
C LEU A 406 -5.57 -6.20 19.80
N GLN A 407 -5.70 -4.92 20.18
CA GLN A 407 -6.99 -4.28 20.50
C GLN A 407 -7.93 -4.31 19.30
N ASP A 408 -7.46 -3.94 18.11
CA ASP A 408 -8.26 -3.89 16.90
C ASP A 408 -8.71 -5.29 16.47
N TYR A 409 -7.80 -6.27 16.54
CA TYR A 409 -8.14 -7.67 16.31
C TYR A 409 -9.25 -8.15 17.26
N LEU A 410 -9.09 -7.95 18.57
CA LEU A 410 -10.06 -8.38 19.57
C LEU A 410 -11.42 -7.64 19.41
N ARG A 411 -11.37 -6.34 19.14
CA ARG A 411 -12.55 -5.51 18.94
C ARG A 411 -13.37 -6.00 17.76
N GLN A 412 -12.72 -6.25 16.62
CA GLN A 412 -13.40 -6.67 15.39
C GLN A 412 -13.89 -8.13 15.47
N THR A 413 -13.02 -9.05 15.91
CA THR A 413 -13.30 -10.49 15.84
C THR A 413 -14.06 -11.04 17.05
N GLY A 414 -13.81 -10.46 18.23
CA GLY A 414 -14.31 -11.01 19.50
C GLY A 414 -13.59 -12.23 20.02
N ASP A 415 -12.47 -12.57 19.43
CA ASP A 415 -11.68 -13.73 19.83
C ASP A 415 -10.85 -13.46 21.10
N TYR A 416 -11.52 -13.25 22.24
CA TYR A 416 -10.82 -13.08 23.53
C TYR A 416 -10.10 -14.33 23.99
N ALA A 417 -10.40 -15.51 23.42
CA ALA A 417 -9.66 -16.73 23.68
C ALA A 417 -8.20 -16.60 23.24
N PHE A 418 -7.93 -15.76 22.24
CA PHE A 418 -6.57 -15.48 21.78
C PHE A 418 -5.66 -14.93 22.89
N LEU A 419 -6.17 -14.12 23.82
CA LEU A 419 -5.37 -13.65 24.98
C LEU A 419 -4.87 -14.79 25.89
N ASN A 420 -5.53 -15.94 25.87
CA ASN A 420 -5.14 -17.12 26.64
C ASN A 420 -4.27 -18.11 25.85
N ARG A 421 -4.08 -17.84 24.54
CA ARG A 421 -3.18 -18.67 23.72
C ARG A 421 -1.76 -18.60 24.26
N VAL A 422 -1.13 -19.77 24.43
CA VAL A 422 0.25 -19.87 24.88
C VAL A 422 1.19 -19.81 23.68
N GLU A 423 2.14 -18.89 23.75
CA GLU A 423 3.21 -18.71 22.77
C GLU A 423 4.55 -18.61 23.51
N ASN A 424 5.51 -19.47 23.17
CA ASN A 424 6.83 -19.52 23.83
C ASN A 424 6.77 -19.54 25.38
N GLY A 425 5.85 -20.34 25.93
CA GLY A 425 5.74 -20.59 27.39
C GLY A 425 5.02 -19.49 28.19
N ALA A 426 4.36 -18.53 27.53
CA ALA A 426 3.52 -17.53 28.17
C ALA A 426 2.24 -17.27 27.35
N THR A 427 1.16 -16.88 28.01
CA THR A 427 -0.04 -16.45 27.31
C THR A 427 0.20 -15.11 26.62
N ILE A 428 -0.63 -14.79 25.59
CA ILE A 428 -0.56 -13.48 24.94
C ILE A 428 -0.74 -12.35 25.96
N TYR A 429 -1.69 -12.50 26.89
CA TYR A 429 -1.86 -11.54 27.98
C TYR A 429 -0.56 -11.36 28.82
N GLU A 430 0.10 -12.45 29.18
CA GLU A 430 1.37 -12.40 29.93
C GLU A 430 2.50 -11.77 29.13
N TRP A 431 2.55 -11.97 27.81
CA TRP A 431 3.49 -11.28 26.92
C TRP A 431 3.27 -9.77 26.95
N MET A 432 2.01 -9.33 26.83
CA MET A 432 1.68 -7.90 26.90
C MET A 432 2.04 -7.33 28.28
N LYS A 433 1.72 -8.02 29.36
CA LYS A 433 2.10 -7.63 30.72
C LYS A 433 3.62 -7.49 30.89
N ARG A 434 4.39 -8.48 30.45
CA ARG A 434 5.87 -8.45 30.50
C ARG A 434 6.45 -7.30 29.68
N MET A 435 5.91 -7.04 28.51
CA MET A 435 6.36 -5.94 27.64
C MET A 435 6.13 -4.59 28.31
N GLY A 436 4.94 -4.35 28.87
CA GLY A 436 4.66 -3.10 29.60
C GLY A 436 5.58 -2.93 30.84
N ALA A 437 5.79 -4.00 31.60
CA ALA A 437 6.71 -3.97 32.74
C ALA A 437 8.16 -3.67 32.31
N GLU A 438 8.62 -4.23 31.22
CA GLU A 438 9.97 -3.97 30.71
C GLU A 438 10.11 -2.53 30.18
N VAL A 439 9.11 -1.97 29.49
CA VAL A 439 9.08 -0.54 29.11
C VAL A 439 9.19 0.32 30.36
N ARG A 440 8.37 0.07 31.39
CA ARG A 440 8.41 0.84 32.65
C ARG A 440 9.76 0.75 33.35
N LYS A 441 10.34 -0.43 33.38
CA LYS A 441 11.65 -0.67 34.01
C LYS A 441 12.78 0.05 33.29
N GLN A 442 12.80 0.01 31.96
CA GLN A 442 13.89 0.61 31.17
C GLN A 442 13.77 2.13 31.00
N ARG A 443 12.54 2.66 30.96
CA ARG A 443 12.23 4.04 30.56
C ARG A 443 11.62 4.89 31.68
N GLY A 444 11.16 4.27 32.77
CA GLY A 444 10.45 4.95 33.84
C GLY A 444 11.31 5.94 34.59
N ARG A 445 10.76 7.15 34.80
CA ARG A 445 11.31 8.22 35.62
C ARG A 445 10.63 8.24 36.99
N PRO A 446 11.24 8.93 38.02
CA PRO A 446 10.62 9.07 39.34
C PRO A 446 9.29 9.85 39.33
N ASP A 447 9.13 10.79 38.40
CA ASP A 447 7.91 11.57 38.20
C ASP A 447 6.77 10.79 37.53
N GLY A 448 7.02 9.56 37.09
CA GLY A 448 6.06 8.69 36.42
C GLY A 448 6.12 8.72 34.90
N LEU A 449 6.77 9.72 34.30
CA LEU A 449 6.97 9.81 32.86
C LEU A 449 7.95 8.74 32.34
N LEU A 450 7.99 8.52 31.04
CA LEU A 450 8.91 7.64 30.34
C LEU A 450 9.89 8.48 29.49
N ASP A 451 11.19 8.20 29.66
CA ASP A 451 12.29 8.80 28.89
C ASP A 451 12.84 7.80 27.86
N PHE A 452 12.60 8.02 26.59
CA PHE A 452 13.04 7.14 25.51
C PHE A 452 14.45 7.42 24.99
N GLY A 453 15.13 8.40 25.57
CA GLY A 453 16.52 8.74 25.26
C GLY A 453 16.67 9.81 24.18
N ALA A 454 17.92 10.16 23.91
CA ALA A 454 18.28 11.29 23.04
C ALA A 454 18.44 10.91 21.55
N ASN A 455 18.13 9.68 21.14
CA ASN A 455 18.24 9.27 19.74
C ASN A 455 16.90 9.50 19.03
N SER A 456 16.84 10.52 18.17
CA SER A 456 15.64 10.87 17.40
C SER A 456 15.18 9.78 16.45
N ASN A 457 16.08 8.95 15.93
CA ASN A 457 15.71 7.79 15.08
C ASN A 457 14.80 6.80 15.82
N ASN A 458 14.92 6.72 17.15
CA ASN A 458 14.02 5.87 17.95
C ASN A 458 12.62 6.47 18.13
N MET A 459 12.41 7.71 17.67
CA MET A 459 11.16 8.45 17.76
C MET A 459 10.50 8.59 16.36
N LEU A 460 10.39 7.49 15.63
CA LEU A 460 9.83 7.43 14.26
C LEU A 460 10.64 8.24 13.24
N GLU A 461 11.95 8.34 13.45
CA GLU A 461 12.82 9.12 12.55
C GLU A 461 12.41 10.60 12.39
N ILE A 462 11.66 11.13 13.36
CA ILE A 462 11.39 12.57 13.43
C ILE A 462 12.73 13.27 13.66
N ARG A 463 13.39 13.66 12.56
CA ARG A 463 14.79 14.12 12.52
C ARG A 463 14.97 15.53 13.05
N THR A 464 13.88 16.14 13.44
CA THR A 464 13.86 17.48 14.04
C THR A 464 14.53 17.50 15.41
N ASP A 465 15.40 18.47 15.64
CA ASP A 465 16.01 18.72 16.96
C ASP A 465 14.92 18.91 18.01
N GLY A 466 15.14 18.33 19.18
CA GLY A 466 14.21 18.48 20.30
C GLY A 466 13.08 17.44 20.38
N TYR A 467 12.84 16.63 19.37
CA TYR A 467 11.84 15.55 19.46
C TYR A 467 12.46 14.28 20.05
N THR A 468 12.90 14.35 21.29
CA THR A 468 13.64 13.29 22.01
C THR A 468 13.29 13.26 23.49
N ASN A 469 13.82 12.28 24.20
CA ASN A 469 13.67 12.07 25.64
C ASN A 469 12.22 11.82 26.08
N VAL A 470 11.56 12.78 26.72
CA VAL A 470 10.19 12.66 27.19
C VAL A 470 9.27 13.38 26.23
N VAL A 471 8.56 12.62 25.41
CA VAL A 471 7.64 13.10 24.38
C VAL A 471 6.20 12.74 24.76
N ALA A 472 5.29 13.70 24.67
CA ALA A 472 3.90 13.54 25.11
C ALA A 472 3.16 12.46 24.34
N ALA A 473 3.33 12.36 23.01
CA ALA A 473 2.69 11.35 22.19
C ALA A 473 2.99 9.93 22.68
N THR A 474 4.27 9.59 22.84
CA THR A 474 4.70 8.26 23.27
C THR A 474 4.27 7.96 24.71
N ASN A 475 4.26 8.98 25.59
CA ASN A 475 3.78 8.83 26.96
C ASN A 475 2.25 8.64 27.03
N GLY A 476 1.48 9.31 26.17
CA GLY A 476 0.04 9.12 26.07
C GLY A 476 -0.36 7.71 25.60
N MET A 477 0.33 7.19 24.58
CA MET A 477 0.17 5.80 24.14
C MET A 477 0.54 4.80 25.24
N ALA A 478 1.59 5.08 26.02
CA ALA A 478 1.98 4.23 27.15
C ALA A 478 0.92 4.21 28.27
N ALA A 479 0.25 5.35 28.53
CA ALA A 479 -0.84 5.39 29.50
C ALA A 479 -2.01 4.53 29.08
N GLU A 480 -2.41 4.58 27.80
CA GLU A 480 -3.43 3.69 27.23
C GLU A 480 -3.02 2.22 27.32
N TYR A 481 -1.78 1.92 26.95
CA TYR A 481 -1.22 0.56 27.07
C TYR A 481 -1.37 0.00 28.48
N PHE A 482 -0.91 0.73 29.49
CA PHE A 482 -0.95 0.28 30.88
C PHE A 482 -2.40 0.13 31.36
N GLN A 483 -3.29 1.03 30.97
CA GLN A 483 -4.69 0.93 31.30
C GLN A 483 -5.32 -0.34 30.69
N GLN A 484 -5.03 -0.64 29.43
CA GLN A 484 -5.56 -1.84 28.75
C GLN A 484 -5.07 -3.14 29.39
N VAL A 485 -3.78 -3.21 29.78
CA VAL A 485 -3.26 -4.36 30.50
C VAL A 485 -3.96 -4.51 31.86
N ALA A 486 -4.21 -3.41 32.56
CA ALA A 486 -4.95 -3.40 33.82
C ALA A 486 -6.40 -3.93 33.65
N ASP A 487 -7.10 -3.49 32.63
CA ASP A 487 -8.48 -3.89 32.38
C ASP A 487 -8.59 -5.39 32.06
N TRP A 488 -7.73 -5.90 31.17
CA TRP A 488 -7.66 -7.34 30.92
C TRP A 488 -7.22 -8.14 32.16
N GLY A 489 -6.35 -7.56 32.99
CA GLY A 489 -5.92 -8.15 34.25
C GLY A 489 -7.04 -8.29 35.27
N ARG A 490 -7.87 -7.26 35.42
CA ARG A 490 -9.05 -7.29 36.30
C ARG A 490 -10.02 -8.39 35.90
N GLU A 491 -10.31 -8.52 34.60
CA GLU A 491 -11.16 -9.61 34.07
C GLU A 491 -10.61 -11.01 34.40
N ARG A 492 -9.28 -11.13 34.56
CA ARG A 492 -8.56 -12.37 34.86
C ARG A 492 -8.21 -12.54 36.34
N HIS A 493 -8.61 -11.59 37.18
CA HIS A 493 -8.24 -11.56 38.60
C HIS A 493 -6.72 -11.57 38.83
N ASP A 494 -5.95 -10.94 37.91
CA ASP A 494 -4.50 -10.81 38.05
C ASP A 494 -4.18 -9.80 39.17
N PRO A 495 -3.40 -10.22 40.22
CA PRO A 495 -3.07 -9.32 41.31
C PRO A 495 -2.20 -8.11 40.91
N GLU A 496 -1.51 -8.17 39.77
CA GLU A 496 -0.70 -7.07 39.26
C GLU A 496 -1.52 -6.05 38.45
N ALA A 497 -2.79 -6.31 38.15
CA ALA A 497 -3.65 -5.39 37.38
C ALA A 497 -3.70 -3.97 37.96
N GLU A 498 -3.81 -3.86 39.29
CA GLU A 498 -3.88 -2.55 39.95
C GLU A 498 -2.53 -1.77 39.89
N GLN A 499 -1.42 -2.46 39.78
CA GLN A 499 -0.12 -1.82 39.57
C GLN A 499 -0.05 -1.15 38.17
N PHE A 500 -0.56 -1.81 37.15
CA PHE A 500 -0.64 -1.21 35.80
C PHE A 500 -1.62 -0.05 35.76
N ALA A 501 -2.76 -0.13 36.44
CA ALA A 501 -3.71 1.00 36.57
C ALA A 501 -3.07 2.20 37.27
N GLN A 502 -2.25 1.97 38.31
CA GLN A 502 -1.51 3.02 38.99
C GLN A 502 -0.47 3.68 38.06
N TRP A 503 0.26 2.89 37.25
CA TRP A 503 1.20 3.44 36.27
C TRP A 503 0.49 4.28 35.22
N ALA A 504 -0.63 3.80 34.69
CA ALA A 504 -1.46 4.57 33.74
C ALA A 504 -1.92 5.90 34.34
N SER A 505 -2.47 5.88 35.55
CA SER A 505 -2.96 7.08 36.23
C SER A 505 -1.86 8.07 36.55
N GLN A 506 -0.71 7.59 37.08
CA GLN A 506 0.43 8.45 37.38
C GLN A 506 0.99 9.08 36.10
N LEU A 507 1.15 8.31 35.05
CA LEU A 507 1.67 8.80 33.77
C LEU A 507 0.75 9.83 33.15
N LYS A 508 -0.56 9.58 33.15
CA LYS A 508 -1.57 10.57 32.70
C LYS A 508 -1.50 11.86 33.50
N LYS A 509 -1.39 11.76 34.82
CA LYS A 509 -1.26 12.92 35.71
C LYS A 509 0.01 13.72 35.39
N SER A 510 1.17 13.06 35.37
CA SER A 510 2.45 13.72 35.12
C SER A 510 2.55 14.32 33.72
N LEU A 511 1.99 13.66 32.71
CA LEU A 511 1.89 14.18 31.35
C LEU A 511 1.15 15.54 31.34
N ASN A 512 0.01 15.62 32.02
CA ASN A 512 -0.80 16.83 32.03
C ASN A 512 -0.22 17.93 32.91
N GLU A 513 0.37 17.61 34.04
CA GLU A 513 0.95 18.61 34.98
C GLU A 513 2.33 19.12 34.54
N GLU A 514 3.14 18.23 33.90
CA GLU A 514 4.54 18.57 33.60
C GLU A 514 4.76 19.00 32.16
N LEU A 515 3.98 18.47 31.19
CA LEU A 515 4.27 18.73 29.78
C LEU A 515 3.28 19.68 29.11
N TRP A 516 2.06 19.83 29.66
CA TRP A 516 1.05 20.70 29.04
C TRP A 516 1.44 22.18 29.15
N ASN A 517 1.47 22.85 28.01
CA ASN A 517 1.71 24.31 27.90
C ASN A 517 0.38 24.99 27.54
N GLU A 518 -0.29 25.54 28.53
CA GLU A 518 -1.61 26.20 28.39
C GLU A 518 -1.57 27.37 27.40
N GLN A 519 -0.48 28.15 27.40
CA GLN A 519 -0.34 29.31 26.51
C GLN A 519 -0.28 28.86 25.04
N ALA A 520 0.51 27.84 24.75
CA ALA A 520 0.64 27.28 23.42
C ALA A 520 -0.57 26.43 23.00
N GLY A 521 -1.31 25.82 23.94
CA GLY A 521 -2.31 24.80 23.68
C GLY A 521 -1.68 23.52 23.12
N TRP A 522 -0.47 23.22 23.55
CA TRP A 522 0.37 22.14 23.07
C TRP A 522 1.16 21.50 24.22
N PHE A 523 1.85 20.37 23.95
CA PHE A 523 2.75 19.75 24.93
C PHE A 523 4.20 20.04 24.60
N ASP A 524 4.98 20.41 25.62
CA ASP A 524 6.42 20.54 25.51
C ASP A 524 7.10 19.17 25.67
N ASN A 525 8.22 18.97 24.99
CA ASN A 525 9.14 17.86 25.27
C ASN A 525 10.02 18.21 26.47
N LEU A 526 10.38 17.24 27.32
CA LEU A 526 11.19 17.42 28.51
C LEU A 526 12.50 16.66 28.39
N PHE A 527 13.61 17.37 28.55
CA PHE A 527 14.95 16.79 28.49
C PHE A 527 15.46 16.39 29.88
N ARG A 528 16.56 15.63 29.90
CA ARG A 528 17.15 15.12 31.15
C ARG A 528 17.68 16.18 32.08
N ASP A 529 18.11 17.32 31.57
CA ASP A 529 18.57 18.49 32.34
C ASP A 529 17.42 19.34 32.89
N GLY A 530 16.17 18.95 32.61
CA GLY A 530 14.97 19.67 33.01
C GLY A 530 14.56 20.80 32.06
N SER A 531 15.31 21.04 30.99
CA SER A 531 14.90 22.01 29.96
C SER A 531 13.72 21.47 29.16
N ARG A 532 12.96 22.37 28.52
CA ARG A 532 11.77 22.05 27.72
C ARG A 532 11.89 22.69 26.36
N GLN A 533 11.34 22.03 25.37
CA GLN A 533 11.24 22.54 24.01
C GLN A 533 9.90 22.12 23.40
N GLN A 534 9.22 23.06 22.77
CA GLN A 534 8.02 22.76 21.99
C GLN A 534 8.43 22.34 20.58
N VAL A 535 7.94 21.18 20.16
CA VAL A 535 8.02 20.70 18.78
C VAL A 535 6.62 20.36 18.35
N MET A 536 6.10 21.03 17.33
CA MET A 536 4.73 20.85 16.86
C MET A 536 4.65 19.74 15.80
N SER A 537 4.85 18.49 16.22
CA SER A 537 4.72 17.32 15.34
C SER A 537 3.29 16.75 15.39
N TYR A 538 2.71 16.44 14.20
CA TYR A 538 1.38 15.84 14.10
C TYR A 538 1.29 14.44 14.78
N HIS A 539 2.43 13.80 15.11
CA HIS A 539 2.47 12.60 15.92
C HIS A 539 1.74 12.74 17.26
N LEU A 540 1.66 13.95 17.81
CA LEU A 540 0.90 14.21 19.05
C LEU A 540 -0.60 13.89 18.90
N PHE A 541 -1.17 14.04 17.71
CA PHE A 541 -2.60 13.74 17.50
C PHE A 541 -2.94 12.26 17.65
N ASP A 542 -1.95 11.35 17.66
CA ASP A 542 -2.16 9.93 17.89
C ASP A 542 -2.71 9.61 19.30
N ILE A 543 -2.60 10.56 20.24
CA ILE A 543 -3.16 10.41 21.58
C ILE A 543 -4.58 11.00 21.76
N LEU A 544 -5.18 11.55 20.71
CA LEU A 544 -6.51 12.19 20.81
C LEU A 544 -7.57 11.26 21.38
N THR A 545 -7.51 9.97 21.07
CA THR A 545 -8.52 8.97 21.49
C THR A 545 -8.07 8.06 22.62
N THR A 546 -6.87 8.24 23.19
CA THR A 546 -6.32 7.37 24.25
C THR A 546 -6.93 7.60 25.64
N GLY A 547 -7.79 8.61 25.79
CA GLY A 547 -8.36 8.98 27.07
C GLY A 547 -7.37 9.67 28.04
N THR A 548 -6.20 10.08 27.54
CA THR A 548 -5.18 10.79 28.33
C THR A 548 -5.44 12.29 28.43
N LEU A 549 -6.16 12.86 27.49
CA LEU A 549 -6.45 14.28 27.36
C LEU A 549 -7.78 14.66 27.99
N SER A 550 -7.87 15.85 28.57
CA SER A 550 -9.15 16.49 28.89
C SER A 550 -9.82 17.01 27.60
N GLU A 551 -11.12 17.25 27.65
CA GLU A 551 -11.87 17.84 26.53
C GLU A 551 -11.29 19.21 26.13
N HIS A 552 -10.88 20.03 27.08
CA HIS A 552 -10.22 21.31 26.83
C HIS A 552 -8.93 21.13 26.03
N GLN A 553 -8.08 20.18 26.41
CA GLN A 553 -6.83 19.89 25.71
C GLN A 553 -7.09 19.35 24.30
N GLN A 554 -8.07 18.47 24.14
CA GLN A 554 -8.49 17.98 22.81
C GLN A 554 -8.91 19.15 21.92
N GLN A 555 -9.78 20.05 22.40
CA GLN A 555 -10.21 21.23 21.66
C GLN A 555 -9.04 22.13 21.25
N ARG A 556 -8.09 22.36 22.19
CA ARG A 556 -6.91 23.18 21.94
C ARG A 556 -6.01 22.52 20.86
N LEU A 557 -5.74 21.23 20.96
CA LEU A 557 -4.95 20.50 19.96
C LEU A 557 -5.61 20.51 18.59
N VAL A 558 -6.90 20.21 18.52
CA VAL A 558 -7.65 20.21 17.25
C VAL A 558 -7.66 21.60 16.61
N SER A 559 -7.63 22.69 17.37
CA SER A 559 -7.60 24.05 16.84
C SER A 559 -6.33 24.36 16.02
N HIS A 560 -5.26 23.59 16.18
CA HIS A 560 -4.04 23.68 15.36
C HIS A 560 -4.15 22.99 14.00
N ILE A 561 -5.17 22.14 13.79
CA ILE A 561 -5.41 21.49 12.49
C ILE A 561 -6.11 22.49 11.57
N ARG A 562 -5.32 23.37 10.96
CA ARG A 562 -5.79 24.44 10.08
C ARG A 562 -4.71 24.85 9.07
N GLU A 563 -5.10 25.61 8.06
CA GLU A 563 -4.18 26.22 7.11
C GLU A 563 -3.18 27.17 7.83
N GLY A 564 -1.94 27.16 7.38
CA GLY A 564 -0.85 27.91 8.02
C GLY A 564 -0.20 27.20 9.21
N GLU A 565 -0.76 26.07 9.65
CA GLU A 565 -0.17 25.17 10.65
C GLU A 565 -0.04 23.77 10.08
N PHE A 566 -0.99 22.87 10.33
CA PHE A 566 -0.88 21.48 9.90
C PHE A 566 -1.55 21.17 8.55
N LEU A 567 -2.48 21.97 8.03
CA LEU A 567 -3.15 21.66 6.79
C LEU A 567 -2.44 22.26 5.57
N GLY A 568 -2.12 21.41 4.62
CA GLY A 568 -1.64 21.75 3.29
C GLY A 568 -2.57 21.26 2.17
N PRO A 569 -2.28 21.58 0.91
CA PRO A 569 -3.15 21.24 -0.22
C PRO A 569 -3.44 19.75 -0.39
N TYR A 570 -2.51 18.87 0.01
CA TYR A 570 -2.57 17.42 -0.22
C TYR A 570 -2.49 16.60 1.08
N GLY A 571 -2.96 17.14 2.20
CA GLY A 571 -3.00 16.45 3.49
C GLY A 571 -2.48 17.30 4.64
N MET A 572 -1.64 16.72 5.49
CA MET A 572 -1.11 17.39 6.68
C MET A 572 0.42 17.45 6.66
N TYR A 573 0.96 18.58 7.06
CA TYR A 573 2.38 18.71 7.36
C TYR A 573 2.74 17.92 8.62
N SER A 574 3.86 17.21 8.59
CA SER A 574 4.31 16.41 9.74
C SER A 574 4.82 17.26 10.90
N ILE A 575 5.37 18.45 10.62
CA ILE A 575 5.61 19.52 11.59
C ILE A 575 4.75 20.72 11.20
N ALA A 576 4.15 21.40 12.15
CA ALA A 576 3.33 22.58 11.87
C ALA A 576 4.16 23.66 11.16
N LYS A 577 3.62 24.23 10.09
CA LYS A 577 4.30 25.28 9.31
C LYS A 577 4.57 26.56 10.14
N SER A 578 3.85 26.73 11.24
CA SER A 578 4.09 27.79 12.22
C SER A 578 5.27 27.52 13.15
N ASP A 579 5.79 26.30 13.20
CA ASP A 579 6.99 25.93 13.93
C ASP A 579 8.21 26.09 13.01
N ASP A 580 8.59 27.32 12.76
CA ASP A 580 9.65 27.71 11.81
C ASP A 580 11.06 27.29 12.23
N VAL A 581 11.24 26.88 13.48
CA VAL A 581 12.51 26.36 14.01
C VAL A 581 12.72 24.90 13.58
N HIS A 582 11.66 24.10 13.51
CA HIS A 582 11.74 22.66 13.33
C HIS A 582 11.24 22.19 11.95
N TRP A 583 10.56 23.06 11.21
CA TRP A 583 9.98 22.72 9.92
C TRP A 583 11.03 22.67 8.80
N ASP A 584 11.17 21.51 8.14
CA ASP A 584 12.03 21.32 6.97
C ASP A 584 11.18 21.10 5.72
N LEU A 585 11.32 21.99 4.73
CA LEU A 585 10.60 21.91 3.45
C LEU A 585 10.88 20.59 2.70
N MET A 586 12.10 20.11 2.78
CA MET A 586 12.58 18.98 1.97
C MET A 586 12.42 17.63 2.64
N ASP A 587 12.03 17.58 3.91
CA ASP A 587 11.72 16.35 4.60
C ASP A 587 10.35 15.84 4.14
N GLU A 588 10.30 14.67 3.52
CA GLU A 588 9.12 14.14 2.84
C GLU A 588 8.20 13.32 3.75
N ASP A 589 8.64 12.99 4.98
CA ASP A 589 7.89 12.13 5.89
C ASP A 589 7.53 12.80 7.24
N TRP A 590 8.49 13.00 8.14
CA TRP A 590 8.24 13.38 9.52
C TRP A 590 8.78 14.75 9.93
N GLY A 591 9.56 15.41 9.11
CA GLY A 591 10.29 16.62 9.44
C GLY A 591 9.65 17.93 8.99
N GLY A 592 8.49 17.93 8.36
CA GLY A 592 7.80 19.20 8.07
C GLY A 592 7.04 19.25 6.75
N GLY A 593 7.70 19.43 5.62
CA GLY A 593 7.06 19.68 4.32
C GLY A 593 6.30 18.50 3.73
N GLY A 594 6.64 17.30 4.17
CA GLY A 594 5.97 16.07 3.80
C GLY A 594 5.11 15.47 4.90
N GLN A 595 4.63 14.27 4.64
CA GLN A 595 3.78 13.50 5.53
C GLN A 595 3.98 12.00 5.31
N TYR A 596 4.06 11.23 6.37
CA TYR A 596 3.82 9.80 6.36
C TYR A 596 2.31 9.56 6.14
N THR A 597 1.92 9.02 5.00
CA THR A 597 0.54 9.12 4.49
C THR A 597 -0.52 8.42 5.34
N GLY A 598 -0.14 7.40 6.11
CA GLY A 598 -1.06 6.75 7.06
C GLY A 598 -1.52 7.66 8.20
N MET A 599 -0.69 8.63 8.61
CA MET A 599 -0.96 9.46 9.80
C MET A 599 -2.11 10.44 9.62
N PRO A 600 -2.21 11.27 8.57
CA PRO A 600 -3.35 12.15 8.36
C PRO A 600 -4.69 11.41 8.30
N LEU A 601 -4.72 10.26 7.64
CA LEU A 601 -5.93 9.44 7.50
C LEU A 601 -6.38 8.88 8.87
N ARG A 602 -5.42 8.46 9.71
CA ARG A 602 -5.69 8.03 11.07
C ARG A 602 -6.15 9.18 11.98
N ILE A 603 -5.55 10.36 11.84
CA ILE A 603 -5.99 11.57 12.55
C ILE A 603 -7.45 11.89 12.14
N ALA A 604 -7.78 11.83 10.85
CA ALA A 604 -9.15 12.03 10.38
C ALA A 604 -10.14 11.07 11.06
N GLU A 605 -9.83 9.78 11.16
CA GLU A 605 -10.66 8.81 11.87
C GLU A 605 -10.86 9.20 13.34
N SER A 606 -9.76 9.56 14.04
CA SER A 606 -9.80 9.99 15.44
C SER A 606 -10.69 11.23 15.64
N LEU A 607 -10.64 12.18 14.71
CA LEU A 607 -11.48 13.38 14.73
C LEU A 607 -12.95 13.06 14.56
N TYR A 608 -13.33 12.15 13.66
CA TYR A 608 -14.70 11.66 13.53
C TYR A 608 -15.20 11.02 14.83
N ARG A 609 -14.41 10.16 15.44
CA ARG A 609 -14.73 9.52 16.74
C ARG A 609 -14.97 10.53 17.87
N LEU A 610 -14.32 11.69 17.81
CA LEU A 610 -14.46 12.78 18.78
C LEU A 610 -15.51 13.82 18.39
N GLY A 611 -16.20 13.66 17.26
CA GLY A 611 -17.24 14.59 16.80
C GLY A 611 -16.75 15.81 16.03
N TYR A 612 -15.44 15.87 15.67
CA TYR A 612 -14.86 16.93 14.82
C TYR A 612 -14.92 16.55 13.33
N SER A 613 -16.10 16.14 12.87
CA SER A 613 -16.31 15.55 11.53
C SER A 613 -15.88 16.48 10.38
N GLU A 614 -16.10 17.79 10.50
CA GLU A 614 -15.71 18.76 9.46
C GLU A 614 -14.19 18.83 9.27
N VAL A 615 -13.43 18.79 10.36
CA VAL A 615 -11.96 18.78 10.28
C VAL A 615 -11.46 17.44 9.72
N GLY A 616 -12.08 16.33 10.15
CA GLY A 616 -11.77 15.00 9.61
C GLY A 616 -12.06 14.90 8.11
N TRP A 617 -13.16 15.50 7.65
CA TRP A 617 -13.53 15.56 6.24
C TRP A 617 -12.52 16.38 5.41
N ASP A 618 -12.10 17.55 5.91
CA ASP A 618 -11.12 18.38 5.21
C ASP A 618 -9.79 17.64 5.00
N ILE A 619 -9.33 16.86 5.99
CA ILE A 619 -8.15 16.00 5.83
C ILE A 619 -8.41 14.94 4.76
N LEU A 620 -9.53 14.20 4.82
CA LEU A 620 -9.86 13.17 3.83
C LEU A 620 -9.94 13.72 2.41
N ALA A 621 -10.59 14.87 2.23
CA ALA A 621 -10.72 15.51 0.92
C ALA A 621 -9.35 15.93 0.34
N ARG A 622 -8.43 16.40 1.20
CA ARG A 622 -7.05 16.76 0.78
C ARG A 622 -6.25 15.51 0.40
N CYS A 623 -6.31 14.46 1.20
CA CYS A 623 -5.65 13.18 0.91
C CYS A 623 -6.25 12.47 -0.31
N GLY A 624 -7.55 12.60 -0.54
CA GLY A 624 -8.23 12.04 -1.71
C GLY A 624 -7.64 12.51 -3.04
N ARG A 625 -7.04 13.69 -3.08
CA ARG A 625 -6.37 14.23 -4.28
C ARG A 625 -5.18 13.41 -4.75
N TRP A 626 -4.54 12.61 -3.88
CA TRP A 626 -3.45 11.72 -4.30
C TRP A 626 -3.89 10.74 -5.38
N THR A 627 -5.12 10.28 -5.31
CA THR A 627 -5.67 9.25 -6.21
C THR A 627 -5.83 9.71 -7.66
N GLU A 628 -5.80 11.02 -7.91
CA GLU A 628 -5.79 11.56 -9.28
C GLU A 628 -4.48 11.25 -10.02
N ARG A 629 -3.38 11.07 -9.29
CA ARG A 629 -2.04 10.99 -9.85
C ARG A 629 -1.22 9.79 -9.37
N TYR A 630 -1.63 9.13 -8.28
CA TYR A 630 -0.96 7.95 -7.75
C TYR A 630 -1.85 6.71 -7.90
N PRO A 631 -1.33 5.62 -8.48
CA PRO A 631 -2.06 4.34 -8.60
C PRO A 631 -2.22 3.63 -7.25
N TYR A 632 -1.32 3.92 -6.29
CA TYR A 632 -1.33 3.45 -4.90
C TYR A 632 -1.28 4.65 -3.95
N VAL A 633 -1.51 4.40 -2.65
CA VAL A 633 -1.14 5.36 -1.61
C VAL A 633 0.31 5.07 -1.21
N PRO A 634 1.24 6.01 -1.47
CA PRO A 634 2.65 5.83 -1.14
C PRO A 634 2.90 5.93 0.36
N GLN A 635 4.11 5.57 0.83
CA GLN A 635 4.52 5.75 2.22
C GLN A 635 4.51 7.23 2.58
N ASP A 636 5.15 8.03 1.75
CA ASP A 636 5.37 9.45 1.98
C ASP A 636 4.85 10.27 0.81
N ALA A 637 4.44 11.51 1.10
CA ALA A 637 4.01 12.44 0.09
C ALA A 637 4.32 13.88 0.54
N PHE A 638 4.80 14.72 -0.37
CA PHE A 638 4.86 16.15 -0.11
C PHE A 638 3.46 16.75 0.01
N THR A 639 3.27 17.60 1.00
CA THR A 639 1.98 18.19 1.32
C THR A 639 1.60 19.34 0.38
N ASP A 640 2.57 19.96 -0.28
CA ASP A 640 2.37 21.11 -1.18
C ASP A 640 2.24 20.73 -2.66
N SER A 641 2.65 19.52 -3.08
CA SER A 641 2.73 19.19 -4.51
C SER A 641 2.65 17.70 -4.82
N PHE A 642 2.25 17.37 -6.07
CA PHE A 642 2.46 16.05 -6.67
C PHE A 642 3.91 15.94 -7.17
N THR A 643 4.85 15.73 -6.30
CA THR A 643 6.25 15.52 -6.65
C THR A 643 6.58 14.03 -6.60
N ASP A 644 7.43 13.55 -7.53
CA ASP A 644 7.94 12.18 -7.46
C ASP A 644 8.78 12.02 -6.20
N LEU A 645 8.50 10.98 -5.43
CA LEU A 645 9.07 10.79 -4.11
C LEU A 645 10.53 10.36 -4.20
N VAL A 646 11.33 10.79 -3.24
CA VAL A 646 12.74 10.41 -3.13
C VAL A 646 12.88 8.99 -2.62
N GLU A 647 12.01 8.58 -1.70
CA GLU A 647 12.03 7.24 -1.12
C GLU A 647 11.46 6.15 -2.04
N ASP A 648 11.95 4.92 -1.88
CA ASP A 648 11.66 3.79 -2.78
C ASP A 648 10.30 3.09 -2.52
N MET A 649 9.52 3.54 -1.53
CA MET A 649 8.24 2.93 -1.18
C MET A 649 7.06 3.64 -1.84
N SER A 650 6.77 3.25 -3.08
CA SER A 650 5.64 3.76 -3.86
C SER A 650 4.26 3.33 -3.33
N LEU A 651 4.23 2.39 -2.43
CA LEU A 651 3.03 1.89 -1.75
C LEU A 651 3.38 1.44 -0.32
N GLU A 652 2.40 1.50 0.56
CA GLU A 652 2.58 1.25 1.99
C GLU A 652 1.36 0.54 2.57
N ILE A 653 1.58 -0.34 3.57
CA ILE A 653 0.50 -1.03 4.29
C ILE A 653 -0.36 -0.05 5.11
N ALA A 654 0.24 1.04 5.61
CA ALA A 654 -0.46 2.08 6.37
C ALA A 654 -1.52 2.83 5.56
N ALA A 655 -1.53 2.68 4.22
CA ALA A 655 -2.63 3.12 3.35
C ALA A 655 -4.00 2.62 3.82
N ALA A 656 -4.05 1.49 4.54
CA ALA A 656 -5.25 0.94 5.17
C ALA A 656 -6.01 1.95 6.05
N SER A 657 -5.33 2.97 6.57
CA SER A 657 -5.97 4.07 7.31
C SER A 657 -7.02 4.82 6.50
N GLY A 658 -6.90 4.86 5.16
CA GLY A 658 -7.91 5.48 4.29
C GLY A 658 -9.27 4.79 4.38
N PRO A 659 -9.40 3.50 4.05
CA PRO A 659 -10.63 2.74 4.27
C PRO A 659 -11.13 2.78 5.70
N GLN A 660 -10.25 2.74 6.70
CA GLN A 660 -10.62 2.81 8.11
C GLN A 660 -11.26 4.15 8.45
N ALA A 661 -10.65 5.28 8.06
CA ALA A 661 -11.22 6.60 8.26
C ALA A 661 -12.58 6.79 7.57
N ILE A 662 -12.77 6.17 6.40
CA ILE A 662 -14.04 6.20 5.69
C ILE A 662 -15.10 5.33 6.39
N LEU A 663 -14.77 4.11 6.76
CA LEU A 663 -15.71 3.18 7.39
C LEU A 663 -16.05 3.58 8.82
N PHE A 664 -15.04 3.84 9.63
CA PHE A 664 -15.21 4.13 11.06
C PHE A 664 -15.49 5.62 11.32
N GLY A 665 -15.04 6.50 10.41
CA GLY A 665 -15.34 7.94 10.45
C GLY A 665 -16.61 8.31 9.70
N VAL A 666 -16.58 8.34 8.37
CA VAL A 666 -17.69 8.83 7.54
C VAL A 666 -18.94 7.99 7.71
N PHE A 667 -18.84 6.65 7.61
CA PHE A 667 -19.99 5.75 7.85
C PHE A 667 -20.23 5.47 9.34
N GLY A 668 -19.37 5.93 10.22
CA GLY A 668 -19.56 5.95 11.67
C GLY A 668 -19.71 4.58 12.31
N LEU A 669 -18.97 3.58 11.86
CA LEU A 669 -18.97 2.26 12.48
C LEU A 669 -18.11 2.29 13.75
N HIS A 670 -18.68 2.08 14.90
CA HIS A 670 -17.98 2.10 16.19
C HIS A 670 -18.12 0.75 16.91
N PRO A 671 -17.34 -0.27 16.51
CA PRO A 671 -17.30 -1.55 17.22
C PRO A 671 -16.66 -1.35 18.60
N ALA A 672 -17.31 -1.89 19.64
CA ALA A 672 -16.81 -1.81 21.01
C ALA A 672 -16.19 -3.12 21.49
N MET A 673 -15.30 -3.02 22.48
CA MET A 673 -14.65 -4.20 23.08
C MET A 673 -15.63 -5.16 23.73
N ASP A 674 -16.76 -4.67 24.27
CA ASP A 674 -17.81 -5.50 24.84
C ASP A 674 -18.64 -6.29 23.80
N GLY A 675 -18.42 -6.03 22.52
CA GLY A 675 -19.10 -6.67 21.38
C GLY A 675 -20.35 -5.93 20.92
N SER A 676 -20.68 -4.79 21.48
CA SER A 676 -21.72 -3.89 20.94
C SER A 676 -21.19 -3.15 19.70
N LEU A 677 -22.11 -2.71 18.84
CA LEU A 677 -21.83 -1.86 17.69
C LEU A 677 -22.69 -0.61 17.78
N GLU A 678 -22.08 0.55 17.70
CA GLU A 678 -22.77 1.80 17.48
C GLU A 678 -22.53 2.26 16.05
N ILE A 679 -23.57 2.76 15.36
CA ILE A 679 -23.48 3.33 14.02
C ILE A 679 -23.94 4.78 14.13
N SER A 680 -23.00 5.71 13.88
CA SER A 680 -23.20 7.16 14.01
C SER A 680 -22.46 7.90 12.89
N PRO A 681 -22.99 7.86 11.66
CA PRO A 681 -22.32 8.45 10.50
C PRO A 681 -22.33 9.97 10.53
N ALA A 682 -21.36 10.57 9.84
CA ALA A 682 -21.31 11.98 9.53
C ALA A 682 -21.63 12.18 8.03
N TYR A 683 -22.48 13.18 7.74
CA TYR A 683 -22.83 13.50 6.35
C TYR A 683 -22.14 14.78 5.90
N HIS A 684 -21.55 14.69 4.71
CA HIS A 684 -20.98 15.82 3.98
C HIS A 684 -21.69 15.93 2.63
N GLN A 685 -21.92 17.15 2.18
CA GLN A 685 -22.74 17.40 0.97
C GLN A 685 -22.17 16.73 -0.27
N GLU A 686 -20.84 16.64 -0.38
CA GLU A 686 -20.09 16.04 -1.47
C GLU A 686 -20.38 14.55 -1.64
N LEU A 687 -20.76 13.88 -0.55
CA LEU A 687 -21.09 12.45 -0.57
C LEU A 687 -22.34 12.14 -1.42
N GLY A 688 -23.27 13.11 -1.56
CA GLY A 688 -24.57 12.87 -2.18
C GLY A 688 -25.33 11.74 -1.49
N GLU A 689 -25.92 10.83 -2.27
CA GLU A 689 -26.41 9.55 -1.73
C GLU A 689 -25.23 8.60 -1.60
N ALA A 690 -24.84 8.27 -0.36
CA ALA A 690 -23.72 7.38 -0.10
C ALA A 690 -24.19 6.04 0.47
N LYS A 691 -23.50 4.97 0.11
CA LYS A 691 -23.84 3.60 0.52
C LYS A 691 -22.59 2.84 0.92
N MET A 692 -22.69 2.11 2.03
CA MET A 692 -21.73 1.11 2.46
C MET A 692 -22.47 -0.21 2.67
N ALA A 693 -21.96 -1.29 2.09
CA ALA A 693 -22.57 -2.60 2.17
C ALA A 693 -21.56 -3.70 2.53
N GLY A 694 -22.00 -4.62 3.38
CA GLY A 694 -21.26 -5.84 3.68
C GLY A 694 -20.30 -5.73 4.87
N TYR A 695 -20.45 -4.78 5.78
CA TYR A 695 -19.67 -4.77 7.02
C TYR A 695 -20.06 -5.96 7.90
N ARG A 696 -19.10 -6.87 8.11
CA ARG A 696 -19.29 -8.07 8.94
C ARG A 696 -18.78 -7.82 10.36
N PHE A 697 -19.67 -7.95 11.34
CA PHE A 697 -19.31 -7.80 12.74
C PHE A 697 -20.05 -8.81 13.62
N ARG A 698 -19.30 -9.62 14.35
CA ARG A 698 -19.81 -10.60 15.33
C ARG A 698 -20.94 -11.48 14.78
N GLY A 699 -20.79 -12.03 13.58
CA GLY A 699 -21.74 -12.93 12.95
C GLY A 699 -22.92 -12.26 12.23
N HIS A 700 -22.97 -10.95 12.20
CA HIS A 700 -23.98 -10.16 11.50
C HIS A 700 -23.36 -9.36 10.35
N THR A 701 -24.19 -9.01 9.37
CA THR A 701 -23.82 -8.11 8.27
C THR A 701 -24.61 -6.81 8.40
N TYR A 702 -23.91 -5.69 8.26
CA TYR A 702 -24.52 -4.36 8.35
C TYR A 702 -24.28 -3.60 7.05
N ASP A 703 -25.35 -2.93 6.56
CA ASP A 703 -25.30 -2.00 5.45
C ASP A 703 -25.79 -0.64 5.93
N VAL A 704 -25.18 0.44 5.44
CA VAL A 704 -25.55 1.82 5.81
C VAL A 704 -25.80 2.64 4.56
N ALA A 705 -26.91 3.36 4.51
CA ALA A 705 -27.23 4.33 3.47
C ALA A 705 -27.31 5.73 4.07
N LEU A 706 -26.55 6.67 3.50
CA LEU A 706 -26.54 8.07 3.88
C LEU A 706 -27.35 8.88 2.85
N MET A 707 -28.25 9.72 3.35
CA MET A 707 -29.06 10.64 2.58
C MET A 707 -28.86 12.06 3.14
N PRO A 708 -29.16 13.14 2.45
CA PRO A 708 -28.89 14.51 2.95
C PRO A 708 -29.48 14.83 4.34
N ALA A 709 -30.60 14.22 4.73
CA ALA A 709 -31.28 14.53 5.97
C ALA A 709 -31.10 13.47 7.07
N ASP A 710 -30.77 12.25 6.71
CA ASP A 710 -30.80 11.10 7.61
C ASP A 710 -29.97 9.92 7.07
N TYR A 711 -29.87 8.88 7.89
CA TYR A 711 -29.26 7.62 7.48
C TYR A 711 -30.11 6.42 7.85
N SER A 712 -29.98 5.37 7.08
CA SER A 712 -30.66 4.09 7.30
C SER A 712 -29.65 2.97 7.49
N VAL A 713 -29.98 2.04 8.41
CA VAL A 713 -29.16 0.85 8.67
C VAL A 713 -29.97 -0.40 8.37
N TYR A 714 -29.31 -1.37 7.74
CA TYR A 714 -29.84 -2.71 7.51
C TYR A 714 -28.95 -3.71 8.24
N LYS A 715 -29.55 -4.68 8.93
CA LYS A 715 -28.86 -5.79 9.59
C LYS A 715 -29.34 -7.11 8.97
N ASP A 716 -28.39 -7.91 8.48
CA ASP A 716 -28.67 -9.19 7.81
C ASP A 716 -29.68 -9.03 6.65
N GLY A 717 -29.51 -7.95 5.87
CA GLY A 717 -30.40 -7.61 4.76
C GLY A 717 -31.78 -7.07 5.14
N LYS A 718 -32.08 -6.91 6.44
CA LYS A 718 -33.37 -6.37 6.93
C LYS A 718 -33.21 -4.95 7.42
N PHE A 719 -34.18 -4.10 7.11
CA PHE A 719 -34.22 -2.74 7.64
C PHE A 719 -34.23 -2.74 9.17
N ALA A 720 -33.21 -2.13 9.78
CA ALA A 720 -33.04 -2.07 11.23
C ALA A 720 -33.52 -0.73 11.82
N GLY A 721 -33.40 0.37 11.03
CA GLY A 721 -33.86 1.68 11.48
C GLY A 721 -33.39 2.81 10.59
N ARG A 722 -33.91 4.02 10.88
CA ARG A 722 -33.58 5.30 10.25
C ARG A 722 -33.47 6.37 11.31
N ASN A 723 -32.38 7.13 11.33
CA ASN A 723 -32.14 8.22 12.28
C ASN A 723 -31.61 9.46 11.54
N GLY A 724 -31.86 10.64 12.14
CA GLY A 724 -31.13 11.86 11.76
C GLY A 724 -29.67 11.80 12.25
N TYR A 725 -28.81 12.58 11.61
CA TYR A 725 -27.41 12.71 12.02
C TYR A 725 -27.29 13.22 13.47
N GLY A 726 -26.28 12.73 14.19
CA GLY A 726 -26.08 13.01 15.61
C GLY A 726 -26.90 12.12 16.56
N VAL A 727 -27.78 11.26 16.03
CA VAL A 727 -28.53 10.26 16.82
C VAL A 727 -28.02 8.87 16.49
N PRO A 728 -27.16 8.26 17.32
CA PRO A 728 -26.56 6.97 17.01
C PRO A 728 -27.57 5.82 17.04
N MET A 729 -27.33 4.80 16.22
CA MET A 729 -28.05 3.53 16.25
C MET A 729 -27.19 2.49 16.96
N LYS A 730 -27.72 1.91 18.04
CA LYS A 730 -26.97 0.98 18.90
C LYS A 730 -27.46 -0.46 18.70
N PHE A 731 -26.51 -1.35 18.51
CA PHE A 731 -26.72 -2.79 18.45
C PHE A 731 -26.01 -3.44 19.64
N PRO A 732 -26.74 -4.04 20.57
CA PRO A 732 -26.14 -4.67 21.73
C PRO A 732 -25.31 -5.89 21.31
N LYS A 733 -24.47 -6.37 22.21
CA LYS A 733 -23.74 -7.63 22.07
C LYS A 733 -24.72 -8.75 21.67
N PRO A 734 -24.38 -9.57 20.64
CA PRO A 734 -25.18 -10.70 20.20
C PRO A 734 -25.46 -11.75 21.29
#